data_f8867ae9e5efc6d3ed5a4a20834bd97f
#
_entry.id   f8867ae9e5efc6d3ed5a4a20834bd97f
#
_cell.length_a   1.000
_cell.length_b   1.000
_cell.length_c   1.000
_cell.angle_alpha   90.00
_cell.angle_beta   90.00
_cell.angle_gamma   90.00
#
_symmetry.space_group_name_H-M   'P 1'
#
loop_
_entity.id
_entity.type
_entity.pdbx_description
1 polymer ?
#
loop_
_entity_poly.entity_id
_entity_poly.type
_entity_poly.pdbx_seq_one_letter_code
_entity_poly.pdbx_strand_id
1 'polypeptide(L)'
;MGRGGDAGPLKLKRTFSLESLSSVKDDLVVLRHLWFGSKKGDSHAQRLESFYSKQASKYDKFREKFLWGRRPMLAAAAARLRDRHDLIWVDMGGGTGENVAMMNEYLPLSHFKAVYIVDLCHSLCEQSRLKVEANGWKNVHVIEGDACEFVVPEGAADLITFSYSLSMIPPFHDAVDNAVGQLAQDGLLGVADFFVSGKYDTPMRQMHWGRRFFWRSIFDIDNIDIGPERRAYLETKLERQWEINSEGSIPWVPYLRAPFFVWLGRPWVDAGKQAHHEQKVEAPALFPPTFLYTQSWEDPEPDMKVMRICPEDTVLTLTSGGCNAMNLLLHGAGHVVSVDCNPAQSSLLELKQVAIQQLDYEDVWQMFGEGKHPHIERLFETRLAPFLSQKAFNFWQTRLWYFKQGLYYQGGMGKLCWVLQTLAMCCGLHFSAKRLANAPTLQEQRKQWDSLALVYFCKNGPQLLVWLFSKLLALLLFNRFVLWFGGGVPGKQYALIQQDGIPIEKYLARTVDGIAENSHLRKSNYFYYNCITGHFLRDNCPSYLRQAEFAKLQGGLINGLTIASGFFLDELRARKYTKVILMDHVDWLKVILMDHVDWLGDAYVQELAATLAQQVLPGGIVIWRSASLSPPYAQAIADAGFAVTCLQRASDGYMDRVNMYSSFYMAVRKSKTA
;
A
#
# COMPACT_ATOMS: atom_id res chain seq x y z
N MET A 1 -30.54 43.87 18.08
CA MET A 1 -30.09 44.65 16.90
C MET A 1 -28.67 44.26 16.60
N GLY A 2 -28.40 43.74 15.41
CA GLY A 2 -27.05 43.31 14.99
C GLY A 2 -27.16 42.19 13.97
N ARG A 3 -27.27 42.54 12.70
CA ARG A 3 -27.47 41.60 11.54
C ARG A 3 -26.21 40.82 11.28
N GLY A 4 -26.29 39.51 11.26
CA GLY A 4 -25.28 38.61 10.71
C GLY A 4 -25.32 38.63 9.18
N GLY A 5 -24.17 38.85 8.55
CA GLY A 5 -24.00 38.82 7.11
C GLY A 5 -23.75 37.39 6.62
N ASP A 6 -24.54 36.97 5.65
CA ASP A 6 -24.35 35.80 4.84
C ASP A 6 -23.06 35.89 4.02
N ALA A 7 -22.12 34.98 4.23
CA ALA A 7 -20.98 34.78 3.38
C ALA A 7 -21.31 33.71 2.34
N GLY A 8 -21.76 34.13 1.18
CA GLY A 8 -21.95 33.27 0.01
C GLY A 8 -20.61 32.70 -0.54
N PRO A 9 -20.65 31.64 -1.35
CA PRO A 9 -19.46 30.91 -1.79
C PRO A 9 -18.53 31.78 -2.63
N LEU A 10 -17.27 31.85 -2.23
CA LEU A 10 -16.18 32.51 -2.96
C LEU A 10 -16.01 31.87 -4.35
N LYS A 11 -16.58 32.49 -5.36
CA LYS A 11 -16.23 32.26 -6.77
C LYS A 11 -14.82 32.82 -7.00
N LEU A 12 -13.82 31.95 -7.02
CA LEU A 12 -12.48 32.28 -7.53
C LEU A 12 -12.60 32.65 -9.03
N LYS A 13 -12.74 33.94 -9.32
CA LYS A 13 -12.47 34.48 -10.63
C LYS A 13 -10.96 34.33 -10.89
N ARG A 14 -10.59 33.40 -11.79
CA ARG A 14 -9.25 33.41 -12.39
C ARG A 14 -9.09 34.72 -13.17
N THR A 15 -8.50 35.71 -12.55
CA THR A 15 -7.97 36.87 -13.25
C THR A 15 -6.73 36.43 -14.02
N PHE A 16 -6.83 36.37 -15.33
CA PHE A 16 -5.68 36.25 -16.22
C PHE A 16 -4.85 37.52 -16.05
N SER A 17 -3.74 37.44 -15.33
CA SER A 17 -2.78 38.56 -15.24
C SER A 17 -1.90 38.61 -16.49
N LEU A 18 -1.40 39.80 -16.83
CA LEU A 18 -0.45 40.02 -17.94
C LEU A 18 0.84 39.16 -17.76
N GLU A 19 1.21 38.81 -16.51
CA GLU A 19 2.30 37.89 -16.19
C GLU A 19 2.00 36.45 -16.64
N SER A 20 0.73 36.02 -16.63
CA SER A 20 0.35 34.68 -17.10
C SER A 20 0.46 34.58 -18.64
N LEU A 21 0.25 35.66 -19.36
CA LEU A 21 0.37 35.69 -20.81
C LEU A 21 1.83 35.71 -21.29
N SER A 22 2.74 36.36 -20.56
CA SER A 22 4.19 36.30 -20.84
C SER A 22 4.77 34.90 -20.58
N SER A 23 4.36 34.23 -19.49
CA SER A 23 4.72 32.85 -19.19
C SER A 23 4.25 31.86 -20.26
N VAL A 24 3.03 32.04 -20.80
CA VAL A 24 2.49 31.24 -21.91
C VAL A 24 3.31 31.39 -23.20
N LYS A 25 3.69 32.64 -23.54
CA LYS A 25 4.55 32.90 -24.70
C LYS A 25 5.93 32.25 -24.55
N ASP A 26 6.54 32.35 -23.39
CA ASP A 26 7.86 31.77 -23.11
C ASP A 26 7.80 30.24 -23.13
N ASP A 27 6.77 29.62 -22.54
CA ASP A 27 6.54 28.16 -22.57
C ASP A 27 6.29 27.64 -24.00
N LEU A 28 5.53 28.37 -24.83
CA LEU A 28 5.27 28.04 -26.24
C LEU A 28 6.52 28.19 -27.13
N VAL A 29 7.37 29.17 -26.85
CA VAL A 29 8.66 29.32 -27.53
C VAL A 29 9.59 28.13 -27.21
N VAL A 30 9.63 27.71 -25.96
CA VAL A 30 10.42 26.55 -25.54
C VAL A 30 9.87 25.26 -26.14
N LEU A 31 8.55 25.04 -26.12
CA LEU A 31 7.90 23.87 -26.76
C LEU A 31 8.15 23.87 -28.29
N ARG A 32 8.09 25.01 -28.95
CA ARG A 32 8.40 25.11 -30.39
C ARG A 32 9.85 24.77 -30.70
N HIS A 33 10.81 25.18 -29.84
CA HIS A 33 12.21 24.84 -29.99
C HIS A 33 12.51 23.38 -29.68
N LEU A 34 11.79 22.79 -28.68
CA LEU A 34 11.85 21.37 -28.38
C LEU A 34 11.36 20.51 -29.56
N TRP A 35 10.31 20.93 -30.25
CA TRP A 35 9.68 20.10 -31.29
C TRP A 35 10.14 20.43 -32.74
N PHE A 36 10.71 21.60 -32.97
CA PHE A 36 11.09 22.05 -34.32
C PHE A 36 12.48 22.71 -34.39
N GLY A 37 13.25 22.69 -33.31
CA GLY A 37 14.61 23.24 -33.27
C GLY A 37 15.63 22.33 -33.96
N SER A 38 16.31 22.80 -35.00
CA SER A 38 17.42 22.04 -35.58
C SER A 38 18.66 22.13 -34.69
N LYS A 39 19.15 20.98 -34.19
CA LYS A 39 20.41 20.88 -33.45
C LYS A 39 21.59 20.95 -34.44
N LYS A 40 22.46 21.97 -34.30
CA LYS A 40 23.63 22.15 -35.15
C LYS A 40 24.92 21.81 -34.37
N GLY A 41 25.79 21.03 -34.94
CA GLY A 41 27.11 20.69 -34.39
C GLY A 41 27.57 19.28 -34.82
N ASP A 42 28.87 19.12 -34.99
CA ASP A 42 29.49 17.88 -35.41
C ASP A 42 29.72 16.91 -34.23
N SER A 43 29.87 17.43 -33.00
CA SER A 43 29.99 16.64 -31.79
C SER A 43 28.73 16.67 -30.92
N HIS A 44 28.58 15.70 -30.00
CA HIS A 44 27.48 15.64 -29.04
C HIS A 44 27.45 16.88 -28.12
N ALA A 45 28.60 17.30 -27.59
CA ALA A 45 28.76 18.48 -26.79
C ALA A 45 28.33 19.76 -27.51
N GLN A 46 28.71 19.95 -28.79
CA GLN A 46 28.32 21.10 -29.62
C GLN A 46 26.80 21.12 -29.85
N ARG A 47 26.17 19.97 -30.04
CA ARG A 47 24.69 19.86 -30.19
C ARG A 47 23.98 20.23 -28.90
N LEU A 48 24.46 19.80 -27.76
CA LEU A 48 23.92 20.18 -26.44
C LEU A 48 24.08 21.71 -26.22
N GLU A 49 25.27 22.24 -26.44
CA GLU A 49 25.54 23.68 -26.29
C GLU A 49 24.64 24.53 -27.20
N SER A 50 24.47 24.13 -28.48
CA SER A 50 23.59 24.86 -29.42
C SER A 50 22.12 24.83 -29.01
N PHE A 51 21.71 23.79 -28.27
CA PHE A 51 20.34 23.62 -27.79
C PHE A 51 20.10 24.43 -26.50
N TYR A 52 21.03 24.39 -25.55
CA TYR A 52 20.87 25.00 -24.22
C TYR A 52 21.29 26.47 -24.11
N SER A 53 22.30 26.92 -24.87
CA SER A 53 22.85 28.31 -24.80
C SER A 53 21.82 29.43 -24.99
N LYS A 54 20.79 29.20 -25.82
CA LYS A 54 19.73 30.18 -26.10
C LYS A 54 18.62 30.22 -25.06
N GLN A 55 18.59 29.28 -24.11
CA GLN A 55 17.44 29.05 -23.22
C GLN A 55 17.82 28.97 -21.74
N ALA A 56 19.10 28.90 -21.40
CA ALA A 56 19.59 28.61 -20.06
C ALA A 56 18.94 29.43 -18.93
N SER A 57 18.66 30.70 -19.14
CA SER A 57 18.07 31.59 -18.13
C SER A 57 16.54 31.44 -17.94
N LYS A 58 15.81 30.89 -18.95
CA LYS A 58 14.35 30.70 -18.91
C LYS A 58 13.97 29.24 -18.69
N TYR A 59 14.95 28.36 -18.74
CA TYR A 59 14.82 26.94 -18.83
C TYR A 59 14.36 26.28 -17.49
N ASP A 60 14.80 26.79 -16.35
CA ASP A 60 14.47 26.21 -15.04
C ASP A 60 12.97 26.26 -14.74
N LYS A 61 12.28 27.35 -15.00
CA LYS A 61 10.83 27.48 -14.78
C LYS A 61 9.99 26.57 -15.66
N PHE A 62 10.44 26.28 -16.89
CA PHE A 62 9.78 25.35 -17.78
C PHE A 62 10.08 23.91 -17.35
N ARG A 63 11.33 23.60 -17.01
CA ARG A 63 11.74 22.27 -16.52
C ARG A 63 10.99 21.84 -15.27
N GLU A 64 10.72 22.74 -14.34
CA GLU A 64 9.95 22.43 -13.13
C GLU A 64 8.55 21.90 -13.44
N LYS A 65 7.94 22.41 -14.53
CA LYS A 65 6.61 21.97 -14.97
C LYS A 65 6.62 20.70 -15.83
N PHE A 66 7.74 20.34 -16.44
CA PHE A 66 7.83 19.29 -17.47
C PHE A 66 8.69 18.09 -17.05
N LEU A 67 9.62 18.23 -16.11
CA LEU A 67 10.47 17.15 -15.63
C LEU A 67 9.97 16.60 -14.29
N TRP A 68 8.94 15.77 -14.38
CA TRP A 68 8.32 15.12 -13.22
C TRP A 68 9.25 14.04 -12.64
N GLY A 69 9.04 13.66 -11.38
CA GLY A 69 9.79 12.57 -10.74
C GLY A 69 11.10 13.00 -10.09
N ARG A 70 11.69 14.15 -10.37
CA ARG A 70 12.90 14.63 -9.71
C ARG A 70 12.72 14.77 -8.20
N ARG A 71 11.69 15.49 -7.76
CA ARG A 71 11.38 15.65 -6.33
C ARG A 71 11.10 14.31 -5.63
N PRO A 72 10.24 13.42 -6.12
CA PRO A 72 10.06 12.08 -5.56
C PRO A 72 11.36 11.27 -5.49
N MET A 73 12.23 11.32 -6.51
CA MET A 73 13.52 10.65 -6.51
C MET A 73 14.40 11.14 -5.36
N LEU A 74 14.56 12.46 -5.26
CA LEU A 74 15.41 13.07 -4.23
C LEU A 74 14.84 12.85 -2.82
N ALA A 75 13.52 12.95 -2.65
CA ALA A 75 12.86 12.66 -1.38
C ALA A 75 13.07 11.20 -0.96
N ALA A 76 12.96 10.26 -1.89
CA ALA A 76 13.16 8.84 -1.61
C ALA A 76 14.63 8.50 -1.31
N ALA A 77 15.59 9.17 -1.96
CA ALA A 77 17.01 9.06 -1.64
C ALA A 77 17.31 9.67 -0.26
N ALA A 78 16.83 10.90 -0.01
CA ALA A 78 16.99 11.58 1.28
C ALA A 78 16.45 10.77 2.46
N ALA A 79 15.27 10.15 2.31
CA ALA A 79 14.68 9.30 3.34
C ALA A 79 15.57 8.10 3.74
N ARG A 80 16.35 7.58 2.80
CA ARG A 80 17.26 6.45 3.02
C ARG A 80 18.64 6.85 3.54
N LEU A 81 19.00 8.12 3.37
CA LEU A 81 20.32 8.66 3.74
C LEU A 81 20.27 9.56 4.98
N ARG A 82 19.10 9.87 5.52
CA ARG A 82 18.90 10.88 6.57
C ARG A 82 19.69 10.66 7.86
N ASP A 83 19.97 9.40 8.18
CA ASP A 83 20.70 9.03 9.41
C ASP A 83 22.24 8.93 9.17
N ARG A 84 22.71 9.31 7.97
CA ARG A 84 24.11 9.29 7.55
C ARG A 84 24.63 10.72 7.41
N HIS A 85 25.91 10.90 7.65
CA HIS A 85 26.62 12.17 7.52
C HIS A 85 27.90 11.98 6.68
N ASP A 86 28.51 13.09 6.32
CA ASP A 86 29.70 13.14 5.48
C ASP A 86 29.54 12.44 4.11
N LEU A 87 28.32 12.47 3.57
CA LEU A 87 27.95 11.83 2.34
C LEU A 87 28.61 12.49 1.12
N ILE A 88 28.94 11.69 0.11
CA ILE A 88 29.39 12.16 -1.21
C ILE A 88 28.22 11.95 -2.21
N TRP A 89 27.78 13.02 -2.84
CA TRP A 89 26.74 12.98 -3.87
C TRP A 89 27.27 13.47 -5.21
N VAL A 90 26.98 12.73 -6.28
CA VAL A 90 27.26 13.13 -7.66
C VAL A 90 25.97 13.21 -8.46
N ASP A 91 25.69 14.36 -9.04
CA ASP A 91 24.54 14.58 -9.93
C ASP A 91 25.03 14.59 -11.39
N MET A 92 24.88 13.45 -12.08
CA MET A 92 25.37 13.21 -13.44
C MET A 92 24.43 13.82 -14.50
N GLY A 93 24.89 14.80 -15.26
CA GLY A 93 24.07 15.64 -16.11
C GLY A 93 23.20 16.58 -15.27
N GLY A 94 23.78 17.16 -14.21
CA GLY A 94 23.09 17.96 -13.20
C GLY A 94 22.59 19.33 -13.69
N GLY A 95 22.97 19.73 -14.89
CA GLY A 95 22.49 20.95 -15.55
C GLY A 95 22.77 22.20 -14.74
N THR A 96 21.73 22.96 -14.42
CA THR A 96 21.81 24.22 -13.66
C THR A 96 21.88 24.01 -12.14
N GLY A 97 22.06 22.79 -11.64
CA GLY A 97 22.16 22.50 -10.21
C GLY A 97 20.84 22.59 -9.43
N GLU A 98 19.70 22.55 -10.12
CA GLU A 98 18.37 22.66 -9.48
C GLU A 98 18.10 21.48 -8.53
N ASN A 99 18.62 20.29 -8.82
CA ASN A 99 18.48 19.14 -7.95
C ASN A 99 19.11 19.36 -6.56
N VAL A 100 20.19 20.15 -6.49
CA VAL A 100 20.85 20.48 -5.20
C VAL A 100 19.95 21.36 -4.34
N ALA A 101 19.28 22.34 -4.96
CA ALA A 101 18.30 23.17 -4.26
C ALA A 101 17.12 22.33 -3.75
N MET A 102 16.59 21.43 -4.59
CA MET A 102 15.51 20.51 -4.20
C MET A 102 15.91 19.54 -3.10
N MET A 103 17.13 18.97 -3.17
CA MET A 103 17.63 18.06 -2.14
C MET A 103 17.73 18.74 -0.78
N ASN A 104 18.18 19.98 -0.75
CA ASN A 104 18.29 20.76 0.48
C ASN A 104 16.97 20.97 1.23
N GLU A 105 15.82 20.80 0.53
CA GLU A 105 14.50 20.81 1.16
C GLU A 105 14.19 19.50 1.92
N TYR A 106 14.81 18.38 1.53
CA TYR A 106 14.56 17.04 2.09
C TYR A 106 15.66 16.59 3.04
N LEU A 107 16.92 16.86 2.67
CA LEU A 107 18.11 16.55 3.43
C LEU A 107 19.09 17.74 3.34
N PRO A 108 19.35 18.45 4.46
CA PRO A 108 20.21 19.62 4.46
C PRO A 108 21.58 19.31 3.85
N LEU A 109 22.15 20.25 3.10
CA LEU A 109 23.47 20.10 2.48
C LEU A 109 24.60 19.86 3.49
N SER A 110 24.40 20.18 4.76
CA SER A 110 25.32 19.86 5.85
C SER A 110 25.51 18.36 6.10
N HIS A 111 24.61 17.50 5.59
CA HIS A 111 24.81 16.03 5.61
C HIS A 111 25.85 15.55 4.59
N PHE A 112 26.15 16.38 3.60
CA PHE A 112 27.08 16.03 2.52
C PHE A 112 28.44 16.65 2.80
N LYS A 113 29.50 15.83 2.73
CA LYS A 113 30.89 16.28 2.70
C LYS A 113 31.20 17.01 1.40
N ALA A 114 30.73 16.44 0.27
CA ALA A 114 30.86 17.05 -1.04
C ALA A 114 29.65 16.70 -1.94
N VAL A 115 29.27 17.63 -2.80
CA VAL A 115 28.28 17.45 -3.87
C VAL A 115 28.94 17.86 -5.18
N TYR A 116 28.95 16.97 -6.17
CA TYR A 116 29.48 17.21 -7.51
C TYR A 116 28.34 17.32 -8.51
N ILE A 117 28.23 18.48 -9.17
CA ILE A 117 27.33 18.69 -10.31
C ILE A 117 28.21 18.50 -11.56
N VAL A 118 27.98 17.40 -12.28
CA VAL A 118 28.78 17.06 -13.48
C VAL A 118 27.87 17.27 -14.70
N ASP A 119 28.28 18.14 -15.63
CA ASP A 119 27.58 18.36 -16.89
C ASP A 119 28.54 18.65 -18.03
N LEU A 120 28.21 18.19 -19.24
CA LEU A 120 29.01 18.37 -20.44
C LEU A 120 28.79 19.74 -21.10
N CYS A 121 27.70 20.43 -20.75
CA CYS A 121 27.29 21.68 -21.37
C CYS A 121 27.87 22.89 -20.60
N HIS A 122 28.76 23.64 -21.24
CA HIS A 122 29.41 24.84 -20.68
C HIS A 122 28.40 25.86 -20.13
N SER A 123 27.39 26.20 -20.94
CA SER A 123 26.38 27.20 -20.55
C SER A 123 25.58 26.80 -19.31
N LEU A 124 25.31 25.49 -19.11
CA LEU A 124 24.60 24.99 -17.92
C LEU A 124 25.52 25.01 -16.70
N CYS A 125 26.79 24.65 -16.85
CA CYS A 125 27.80 24.73 -15.79
C CYS A 125 27.99 26.16 -15.28
N GLU A 126 28.00 27.16 -16.17
CA GLU A 126 28.07 28.58 -15.80
C GLU A 126 26.87 28.99 -14.93
N GLN A 127 25.65 28.64 -15.34
CA GLN A 127 24.43 28.92 -14.56
C GLN A 127 24.47 28.21 -13.20
N SER A 128 25.01 26.98 -13.15
CA SER A 128 25.17 26.21 -11.93
C SER A 128 26.15 26.90 -10.98
N ARG A 129 27.32 27.39 -11.47
CA ARG A 129 28.32 28.14 -10.68
C ARG A 129 27.70 29.41 -10.07
N LEU A 130 26.96 30.18 -10.88
CA LEU A 130 26.24 31.36 -10.38
C LEU A 130 25.24 31.01 -9.27
N LYS A 131 24.52 29.89 -9.41
CA LYS A 131 23.55 29.44 -8.40
C LYS A 131 24.25 28.98 -7.12
N VAL A 132 25.37 28.26 -7.22
CA VAL A 132 26.21 27.84 -6.07
C VAL A 132 26.71 29.04 -5.29
N GLU A 133 27.23 30.06 -6.00
CA GLU A 133 27.72 31.30 -5.40
C GLU A 133 26.59 32.10 -4.73
N ALA A 134 25.48 32.30 -5.43
CA ALA A 134 24.32 33.03 -4.91
C ALA A 134 23.71 32.43 -3.65
N ASN A 135 23.75 31.09 -3.48
CA ASN A 135 23.26 30.39 -2.31
C ASN A 135 24.35 30.14 -1.24
N GLY A 136 25.60 30.49 -1.52
CA GLY A 136 26.72 30.30 -0.59
C GLY A 136 27.04 28.84 -0.26
N TRP A 137 26.79 27.92 -1.19
CA TRP A 137 27.03 26.47 -0.99
C TRP A 137 28.52 26.16 -1.09
N LYS A 138 29.17 25.95 0.05
CA LYS A 138 30.62 25.78 0.14
C LYS A 138 31.11 24.37 -0.25
N ASN A 139 30.26 23.37 -0.11
CA ASN A 139 30.56 21.97 -0.37
C ASN A 139 29.99 21.46 -1.70
N VAL A 140 29.57 22.37 -2.59
CA VAL A 140 29.04 22.03 -3.91
C VAL A 140 30.04 22.45 -4.98
N HIS A 141 30.42 21.51 -5.82
CA HIS A 141 31.45 21.66 -6.87
C HIS A 141 30.83 21.46 -8.23
N VAL A 142 31.02 22.38 -9.16
CA VAL A 142 30.54 22.28 -10.54
C VAL A 142 31.68 21.85 -11.45
N ILE A 143 31.52 20.71 -12.07
CA ILE A 143 32.51 20.08 -12.96
C ILE A 143 31.96 20.09 -14.37
N GLU A 144 32.65 20.73 -15.29
CA GLU A 144 32.41 20.61 -16.72
C GLU A 144 33.12 19.35 -17.22
N GLY A 145 32.36 18.27 -17.46
CA GLY A 145 32.92 16.97 -17.77
C GLY A 145 31.91 15.95 -18.26
N ASP A 146 32.43 14.85 -18.80
CA ASP A 146 31.61 13.74 -19.28
C ASP A 146 31.24 12.79 -18.12
N ALA A 147 29.97 12.47 -18.01
CA ALA A 147 29.44 11.49 -17.03
C ALA A 147 30.05 10.09 -17.22
N CYS A 148 30.52 9.77 -18.43
CA CYS A 148 31.19 8.49 -18.71
C CYS A 148 32.63 8.42 -18.20
N GLU A 149 33.29 9.57 -17.95
CA GLU A 149 34.72 9.64 -17.60
C GLU A 149 34.96 10.27 -16.23
N PHE A 150 33.98 10.96 -15.65
CA PHE A 150 34.13 11.61 -14.36
C PHE A 150 34.48 10.61 -13.26
N VAL A 151 35.50 10.97 -12.44
CA VAL A 151 35.97 10.17 -11.29
C VAL A 151 35.71 10.95 -10.01
N VAL A 152 35.10 10.31 -9.04
CA VAL A 152 34.84 10.88 -7.70
C VAL A 152 36.19 11.05 -6.96
N PRO A 153 36.53 12.28 -6.56
CA PRO A 153 37.82 12.54 -5.91
C PRO A 153 38.04 11.73 -4.61
N GLU A 154 36.97 11.44 -3.88
CA GLU A 154 37.01 10.65 -2.65
C GLU A 154 37.05 9.13 -2.89
N GLY A 155 36.98 8.69 -4.14
CA GLY A 155 37.04 7.28 -4.55
C GLY A 155 35.70 6.56 -4.58
N ALA A 156 34.70 7.00 -3.83
CA ALA A 156 33.35 6.42 -3.87
C ALA A 156 32.28 7.47 -3.53
N ALA A 157 31.09 7.29 -4.09
CA ALA A 157 29.91 8.12 -3.83
C ALA A 157 28.84 7.36 -3.06
N ASP A 158 28.19 8.03 -2.10
CA ASP A 158 27.04 7.50 -1.36
C ASP A 158 25.73 7.65 -2.14
N LEU A 159 25.66 8.67 -3.00
CA LEU A 159 24.52 8.92 -3.88
C LEU A 159 25.03 9.33 -5.27
N ILE A 160 24.51 8.67 -6.31
CA ILE A 160 24.69 9.12 -7.69
C ILE A 160 23.29 9.29 -8.29
N THR A 161 23.06 10.41 -8.98
CA THR A 161 21.76 10.70 -9.60
C THR A 161 21.88 11.01 -11.08
N PHE A 162 20.92 10.49 -11.88
CA PHE A 162 20.67 10.89 -13.26
C PHE A 162 19.26 11.46 -13.34
N SER A 163 19.15 12.72 -13.76
CA SER A 163 17.90 13.44 -13.73
C SER A 163 17.57 14.01 -15.10
N TYR A 164 16.86 13.23 -15.93
CA TYR A 164 16.62 13.53 -17.36
C TYR A 164 17.90 13.73 -18.15
N SER A 165 18.92 13.00 -17.77
CA SER A 165 20.25 13.01 -18.39
C SER A 165 20.58 11.69 -19.05
N LEU A 166 20.17 10.55 -18.47
CA LEU A 166 20.50 9.23 -19.00
C LEU A 166 19.91 8.97 -20.40
N SER A 167 18.70 9.48 -20.68
CA SER A 167 18.08 9.44 -22.01
C SER A 167 18.79 10.32 -23.06
N MET A 168 19.62 11.26 -22.59
CA MET A 168 20.38 12.19 -23.42
C MET A 168 21.83 11.74 -23.68
N ILE A 169 22.34 10.74 -22.93
CA ILE A 169 23.70 10.22 -23.04
C ILE A 169 23.68 9.05 -24.03
N PRO A 170 24.30 9.18 -25.24
CA PRO A 170 24.31 8.10 -26.22
C PRO A 170 25.03 6.85 -25.72
N PRO A 171 26.24 6.91 -25.14
CA PRO A 171 26.92 5.76 -24.55
C PRO A 171 26.45 5.53 -23.08
N PHE A 172 25.13 5.33 -22.91
CA PHE A 172 24.54 5.21 -21.58
C PHE A 172 25.07 4.00 -20.79
N HIS A 173 25.52 2.95 -21.47
CA HIS A 173 26.17 1.80 -20.84
C HIS A 173 27.44 2.25 -20.10
N ASP A 174 28.28 3.07 -20.75
CA ASP A 174 29.53 3.56 -20.17
C ASP A 174 29.24 4.48 -18.98
N ALA A 175 28.23 5.36 -19.09
CA ALA A 175 27.80 6.23 -17.99
C ALA A 175 27.29 5.44 -16.78
N VAL A 176 26.49 4.38 -17.00
CA VAL A 176 25.99 3.51 -15.94
C VAL A 176 27.13 2.71 -15.34
N ASP A 177 28.03 2.13 -16.14
CA ASP A 177 29.17 1.35 -15.65
C ASP A 177 30.13 2.23 -14.83
N ASN A 178 30.40 3.46 -15.29
CA ASN A 178 31.18 4.43 -14.54
C ASN A 178 30.53 4.76 -13.19
N ALA A 179 29.22 5.06 -13.18
CA ALA A 179 28.47 5.36 -11.95
C ALA A 179 28.48 4.17 -10.97
N VAL A 180 28.21 2.96 -11.47
CA VAL A 180 28.18 1.75 -10.64
C VAL A 180 29.59 1.43 -10.08
N GLY A 181 30.63 1.63 -10.87
CA GLY A 181 32.03 1.41 -10.44
C GLY A 181 32.50 2.35 -9.31
N GLN A 182 31.85 3.49 -9.18
CA GLN A 182 32.18 4.51 -8.16
C GLN A 182 31.15 4.56 -7.01
N LEU A 183 30.11 3.72 -7.04
CA LEU A 183 29.11 3.69 -5.99
C LEU A 183 29.64 2.95 -4.74
N ALA A 184 29.49 3.53 -3.57
CA ALA A 184 29.81 2.86 -2.31
C ALA A 184 28.96 1.59 -2.15
N GLN A 185 29.43 0.62 -1.37
CA GLN A 185 28.77 -0.68 -1.20
C GLN A 185 27.31 -0.55 -0.68
N ASP A 186 27.05 0.44 0.15
CA ASP A 186 25.71 0.80 0.66
C ASP A 186 25.18 2.10 0.04
N GLY A 187 25.79 2.51 -1.06
CA GLY A 187 25.39 3.70 -1.83
C GLY A 187 24.10 3.48 -2.63
N LEU A 188 23.51 4.59 -3.06
CA LEU A 188 22.29 4.62 -3.86
C LEU A 188 22.54 5.25 -5.23
N LEU A 189 22.00 4.63 -6.27
CA LEU A 189 21.90 5.25 -7.58
C LEU A 189 20.43 5.57 -7.86
N GLY A 190 20.13 6.83 -8.16
CA GLY A 190 18.80 7.34 -8.46
C GLY A 190 18.67 7.79 -9.92
N VAL A 191 17.57 7.41 -10.58
CA VAL A 191 17.26 7.84 -11.94
C VAL A 191 15.84 8.37 -12.00
N ALA A 192 15.66 9.56 -12.58
CA ALA A 192 14.36 10.08 -13.00
C ALA A 192 14.45 10.44 -14.48
N ASP A 193 13.66 9.78 -15.33
CA ASP A 193 13.76 10.01 -16.78
C ASP A 193 12.45 9.63 -17.51
N PHE A 194 12.35 10.02 -18.79
CA PHE A 194 11.31 9.54 -19.67
C PHE A 194 11.53 8.07 -20.04
N PHE A 195 10.45 7.35 -20.33
CA PHE A 195 10.57 5.96 -20.77
C PHE A 195 9.39 5.47 -21.57
N VAL A 196 9.60 4.41 -22.34
CA VAL A 196 8.55 3.50 -22.81
C VAL A 196 8.87 2.08 -22.36
N SER A 197 7.81 1.29 -22.10
CA SER A 197 7.99 -0.11 -21.70
C SER A 197 8.51 -0.97 -22.83
N GLY A 198 9.11 -2.10 -22.51
CA GLY A 198 9.34 -3.21 -23.42
C GLY A 198 8.03 -3.85 -23.90
N LYS A 199 8.12 -4.79 -24.87
CA LYS A 199 6.96 -5.55 -25.33
C LYS A 199 6.43 -6.50 -24.26
N TYR A 200 7.31 -7.06 -23.47
CA TYR A 200 7.04 -8.06 -22.43
C TYR A 200 7.48 -7.57 -21.05
N ASP A 201 7.30 -6.28 -20.80
CA ASP A 201 7.62 -5.68 -19.50
C ASP A 201 6.62 -6.14 -18.43
N THR A 202 6.95 -5.91 -17.17
CA THR A 202 6.05 -6.23 -16.06
C THR A 202 4.71 -5.51 -16.23
N PRO A 203 3.59 -6.07 -15.75
CA PRO A 203 2.27 -5.44 -15.87
C PRO A 203 2.21 -3.99 -15.39
N MET A 204 3.02 -3.64 -14.38
CA MET A 204 3.11 -2.29 -13.81
C MET A 204 3.75 -1.26 -14.74
N ARG A 205 4.58 -1.71 -15.68
CA ARG A 205 5.31 -0.87 -16.64
C ARG A 205 4.71 -0.92 -18.03
N GLN A 206 3.93 -1.97 -18.30
CA GLN A 206 3.48 -2.30 -19.64
C GLN A 206 2.60 -1.21 -20.24
N MET A 207 2.96 -0.74 -21.44
CA MET A 207 2.22 0.23 -22.23
C MET A 207 1.67 -0.41 -23.49
N HIS A 208 0.50 0.06 -23.92
CA HIS A 208 -0.05 -0.31 -25.23
C HIS A 208 0.93 0.03 -26.37
N TRP A 209 1.06 -0.82 -27.37
CA TRP A 209 2.03 -0.69 -28.46
C TRP A 209 1.96 0.67 -29.19
N GLY A 210 0.75 1.16 -29.48
CA GLY A 210 0.57 2.45 -30.16
C GLY A 210 1.10 3.63 -29.34
N ARG A 211 0.98 3.57 -28.01
CA ARG A 211 1.51 4.58 -27.11
C ARG A 211 3.05 4.54 -27.04
N ARG A 212 3.63 3.32 -27.01
CA ARG A 212 5.10 3.15 -27.06
C ARG A 212 5.67 3.72 -28.37
N PHE A 213 5.02 3.38 -29.49
CA PHE A 213 5.42 3.89 -30.80
C PHE A 213 5.32 5.41 -30.86
N PHE A 214 4.20 5.98 -30.45
CA PHE A 214 3.96 7.43 -30.45
C PHE A 214 5.03 8.18 -29.67
N TRP A 215 5.25 7.82 -28.39
CA TRP A 215 6.22 8.54 -27.56
C TRP A 215 7.66 8.32 -28.05
N ARG A 216 8.01 7.12 -28.45
CA ARG A 216 9.34 6.84 -28.98
C ARG A 216 9.62 7.68 -30.23
N SER A 217 8.68 7.79 -31.14
CA SER A 217 8.82 8.61 -32.35
C SER A 217 8.92 10.11 -32.07
N ILE A 218 8.16 10.62 -31.10
CA ILE A 218 8.22 12.04 -30.70
C ILE A 218 9.58 12.39 -30.08
N PHE A 219 10.07 11.58 -29.14
CA PHE A 219 11.33 11.85 -28.47
C PHE A 219 12.55 11.62 -29.36
N ASP A 220 12.46 10.69 -30.32
CA ASP A 220 13.52 10.41 -31.28
C ASP A 220 13.82 11.60 -32.18
N ILE A 221 12.83 12.45 -32.52
CA ILE A 221 13.02 13.72 -33.25
C ILE A 221 14.03 14.62 -32.52
N ASP A 222 14.06 14.57 -31.20
CA ASP A 222 14.97 15.34 -30.35
C ASP A 222 16.24 14.59 -29.95
N ASN A 223 16.50 13.42 -30.54
CA ASN A 223 17.57 12.49 -30.16
C ASN A 223 17.54 12.14 -28.67
N ILE A 224 16.36 12.04 -28.09
CA ILE A 224 16.13 11.55 -26.74
C ILE A 224 15.67 10.11 -26.86
N ASP A 225 16.52 9.18 -26.46
CA ASP A 225 16.17 7.76 -26.49
C ASP A 225 15.52 7.35 -25.17
N ILE A 226 14.24 7.03 -25.24
CA ILE A 226 13.42 6.64 -24.09
C ILE A 226 13.10 5.14 -24.08
N GLY A 227 13.93 4.33 -24.76
CA GLY A 227 13.77 2.89 -24.84
C GLY A 227 13.89 2.19 -23.46
N PRO A 228 13.36 0.96 -23.35
CA PRO A 228 13.39 0.17 -22.12
C PRO A 228 14.80 -0.30 -21.73
N GLU A 229 15.75 -0.23 -22.67
CA GLU A 229 17.09 -0.81 -22.56
C GLU A 229 17.89 -0.17 -21.42
N ARG A 230 17.73 1.12 -21.18
CA ARG A 230 18.42 1.86 -20.10
C ARG A 230 18.07 1.33 -18.72
N ARG A 231 16.77 1.18 -18.46
CA ARG A 231 16.32 0.64 -17.16
C ARG A 231 16.64 -0.85 -17.03
N ALA A 232 16.48 -1.63 -18.09
CA ALA A 232 16.89 -3.03 -18.10
C ALA A 232 18.38 -3.17 -17.74
N TYR A 233 19.24 -2.30 -18.29
CA TYR A 233 20.66 -2.31 -17.98
C TYR A 233 20.97 -1.93 -16.51
N LEU A 234 20.32 -0.92 -15.97
CA LEU A 234 20.40 -0.58 -14.54
C LEU A 234 20.07 -1.79 -13.65
N GLU A 235 19.02 -2.54 -13.98
CA GLU A 235 18.56 -3.72 -13.23
C GLU A 235 19.48 -4.93 -13.38
N THR A 236 20.34 -4.99 -14.40
CA THR A 236 21.41 -6.00 -14.46
C THR A 236 22.57 -5.69 -13.54
N LYS A 237 22.80 -4.40 -13.25
CA LYS A 237 23.96 -3.94 -12.45
C LYS A 237 23.62 -3.76 -10.97
N LEU A 238 22.40 -3.35 -10.65
CA LEU A 238 22.00 -2.94 -9.30
C LEU A 238 20.69 -3.59 -8.87
N GLU A 239 20.56 -3.85 -7.58
CA GLU A 239 19.33 -4.29 -6.95
C GLU A 239 18.35 -3.13 -6.83
N ARG A 240 17.20 -3.24 -7.48
CA ARG A 240 16.13 -2.24 -7.40
C ARG A 240 15.58 -2.13 -5.97
N GLN A 241 15.65 -0.95 -5.40
CA GLN A 241 15.12 -0.64 -4.09
C GLN A 241 13.74 0.02 -4.15
N TRP A 242 13.49 0.80 -5.19
CA TRP A 242 12.25 1.57 -5.31
C TRP A 242 12.04 2.07 -6.74
N GLU A 243 10.78 2.22 -7.15
CA GLU A 243 10.44 2.62 -8.50
C GLU A 243 9.07 3.29 -8.57
N ILE A 244 8.94 4.33 -9.40
CA ILE A 244 7.68 4.94 -9.84
C ILE A 244 7.58 4.79 -11.36
N ASN A 245 6.40 4.40 -11.86
CA ASN A 245 6.03 4.51 -13.27
C ASN A 245 4.77 5.38 -13.34
N SER A 246 4.87 6.54 -13.94
CA SER A 246 3.78 7.52 -13.95
C SER A 246 3.74 8.34 -15.24
N GLU A 247 2.84 9.29 -15.29
CA GLU A 247 2.59 10.12 -16.45
C GLU A 247 2.43 11.57 -16.01
N GLY A 248 3.20 12.46 -16.63
CA GLY A 248 3.11 13.87 -16.39
C GLY A 248 2.28 14.60 -17.45
N SER A 249 1.49 15.58 -17.04
CA SER A 249 0.69 16.40 -17.95
C SER A 249 1.57 17.41 -18.68
N ILE A 250 1.53 17.40 -20.01
CA ILE A 250 2.27 18.39 -20.81
C ILE A 250 1.59 19.74 -20.67
N PRO A 251 2.32 20.79 -20.30
CA PRO A 251 1.75 22.12 -20.22
C PRO A 251 1.11 22.54 -21.56
N TRP A 252 -0.08 23.09 -21.49
CA TRP A 252 -0.86 23.62 -22.63
C TRP A 252 -1.35 22.60 -23.66
N VAL A 253 -1.07 21.30 -23.49
CA VAL A 253 -1.60 20.24 -24.34
C VAL A 253 -2.57 19.37 -23.52
N PRO A 254 -3.88 19.68 -23.55
CA PRO A 254 -4.85 18.93 -22.79
C PRO A 254 -4.90 17.48 -23.23
N TYR A 255 -5.08 16.58 -22.27
CA TYR A 255 -5.19 15.11 -22.46
C TYR A 255 -3.90 14.39 -22.90
N LEU A 256 -2.80 15.08 -23.23
CA LEU A 256 -1.54 14.44 -23.56
C LEU A 256 -0.66 14.34 -22.29
N ARG A 257 -0.21 13.13 -21.98
CA ARG A 257 0.62 12.85 -20.81
C ARG A 257 1.86 12.07 -21.22
N ALA A 258 3.03 12.61 -20.91
CA ALA A 258 4.30 11.95 -21.19
C ALA A 258 4.65 10.94 -20.09
N PRO A 259 5.09 9.73 -20.46
CA PRO A 259 5.49 8.72 -19.49
C PRO A 259 6.88 9.04 -18.92
N PHE A 260 7.01 8.90 -17.60
CA PHE A 260 8.28 9.01 -16.90
C PHE A 260 8.40 7.92 -15.84
N PHE A 261 9.64 7.59 -15.45
CA PHE A 261 9.92 6.71 -14.35
C PHE A 261 10.87 7.37 -13.34
N VAL A 262 10.78 6.88 -12.12
CA VAL A 262 11.80 7.10 -11.09
C VAL A 262 12.27 5.73 -10.64
N TRP A 263 13.56 5.58 -10.44
CA TRP A 263 14.16 4.32 -10.06
C TRP A 263 15.31 4.57 -9.08
N LEU A 264 15.37 3.75 -8.01
CA LEU A 264 16.45 3.74 -7.04
C LEU A 264 16.99 2.32 -6.93
N GLY A 265 18.30 2.18 -6.99
CA GLY A 265 19.00 0.92 -6.83
C GLY A 265 20.24 1.06 -5.96
N ARG A 266 20.75 -0.08 -5.50
CA ARG A 266 22.02 -0.22 -4.76
C ARG A 266 22.79 -1.41 -5.28
N PRO A 267 24.11 -1.51 -4.98
CA PRO A 267 24.89 -2.70 -5.30
C PRO A 267 24.24 -3.98 -4.76
N TRP A 268 24.32 -5.07 -5.51
CA TRP A 268 23.86 -6.37 -5.08
C TRP A 268 24.66 -6.86 -3.88
N VAL A 269 23.98 -7.21 -2.79
CA VAL A 269 24.60 -7.83 -1.61
C VAL A 269 24.88 -9.32 -1.84
N ASP A 270 24.03 -9.96 -2.66
CA ASP A 270 24.12 -11.39 -2.96
C ASP A 270 24.14 -11.61 -4.49
N ALA A 271 25.33 -11.92 -5.02
CA ALA A 271 25.52 -12.17 -6.44
C ALA A 271 24.65 -13.34 -6.99
N GLY A 272 24.28 -14.31 -6.15
CA GLY A 272 23.36 -15.40 -6.52
C GLY A 272 21.95 -14.92 -6.78
N LYS A 273 21.49 -13.88 -6.10
CA LYS A 273 20.17 -13.26 -6.33
C LYS A 273 20.13 -12.43 -7.61
N GLN A 274 21.25 -11.81 -7.99
CA GLN A 274 21.33 -11.06 -9.25
C GLN A 274 21.00 -11.94 -10.46
N ALA A 275 21.55 -13.15 -10.53
CA ALA A 275 21.35 -14.07 -11.65
C ALA A 275 19.87 -14.55 -11.80
N HIS A 276 19.10 -14.53 -10.71
CA HIS A 276 17.68 -15.00 -10.69
C HIS A 276 16.66 -13.88 -10.78
N HIS A 277 17.07 -12.62 -10.66
CA HIS A 277 16.14 -11.48 -10.63
C HIS A 277 15.32 -11.34 -11.92
N GLU A 278 15.94 -11.59 -13.08
CA GLU A 278 15.30 -11.46 -14.39
C GLU A 278 14.33 -12.61 -14.71
N GLN A 279 14.39 -13.73 -14.00
CA GLN A 279 13.62 -14.93 -14.29
C GLN A 279 12.35 -15.08 -13.46
N LYS A 280 12.10 -14.20 -12.49
CA LYS A 280 10.83 -14.23 -11.73
C LYS A 280 9.69 -13.71 -12.58
N VAL A 281 9.05 -14.63 -13.30
CA VAL A 281 7.69 -14.44 -13.81
C VAL A 281 6.80 -14.27 -12.56
N GLU A 282 6.20 -13.11 -12.37
CA GLU A 282 5.20 -12.94 -11.32
C GLU A 282 4.08 -13.95 -11.55
N ALA A 283 3.83 -14.81 -10.56
CA ALA A 283 2.70 -15.71 -10.61
C ALA A 283 1.41 -14.92 -10.87
N PRO A 284 0.48 -15.45 -11.67
CA PRO A 284 -0.80 -14.77 -11.91
C PRO A 284 -1.46 -14.44 -10.58
N ALA A 285 -2.00 -13.23 -10.46
CA ALA A 285 -2.64 -12.77 -9.25
C ALA A 285 -3.82 -13.69 -8.90
N LEU A 286 -3.74 -14.39 -7.77
CA LEU A 286 -4.79 -15.26 -7.24
C LEU A 286 -6.04 -14.48 -6.82
N PHE A 287 -5.90 -13.18 -6.60
CA PHE A 287 -6.95 -12.30 -6.14
C PHE A 287 -7.14 -11.12 -7.10
N PRO A 288 -8.34 -10.52 -7.13
CA PRO A 288 -8.54 -9.24 -7.79
C PRO A 288 -7.50 -8.23 -7.27
N PRO A 289 -7.07 -7.23 -8.06
CA PRO A 289 -6.08 -6.24 -7.65
C PRO A 289 -6.66 -5.23 -6.65
N THR A 290 -7.29 -5.76 -5.60
CA THR A 290 -7.89 -5.00 -4.49
C THR A 290 -7.86 -5.83 -3.21
N PHE A 291 -7.97 -5.17 -2.08
CA PHE A 291 -8.13 -5.87 -0.80
C PHE A 291 -9.58 -6.36 -0.61
N LEU A 292 -9.75 -7.40 0.18
CA LEU A 292 -11.07 -7.90 0.59
C LEU A 292 -11.59 -7.09 1.78
N TYR A 293 -10.72 -6.86 2.76
CA TYR A 293 -11.07 -6.29 4.06
C TYR A 293 -10.29 -4.99 4.32
N THR A 294 -10.98 -3.95 4.80
CA THR A 294 -10.40 -2.68 5.27
C THR A 294 -10.11 -2.69 6.76
N GLN A 295 -10.76 -3.58 7.48
CA GLN A 295 -10.56 -3.89 8.91
C GLN A 295 -10.54 -5.41 9.09
N SER A 296 -9.88 -5.89 10.15
CA SER A 296 -9.96 -7.31 10.53
C SER A 296 -11.38 -7.65 11.02
N TRP A 297 -11.84 -8.85 10.69
CA TRP A 297 -13.18 -9.33 11.03
C TRP A 297 -13.15 -10.44 12.09
N GLU A 298 -12.13 -10.43 12.93
CA GLU A 298 -12.01 -11.25 14.13
C GLU A 298 -11.92 -10.34 15.34
N ASP A 299 -12.74 -10.62 16.36
CA ASP A 299 -12.68 -9.88 17.62
C ASP A 299 -11.38 -10.25 18.36
N PRO A 300 -10.47 -9.29 18.60
CA PRO A 300 -9.20 -9.58 19.25
C PRO A 300 -9.35 -9.83 20.76
N GLU A 301 -10.44 -9.44 21.40
CA GLU A 301 -10.58 -9.57 22.85
C GLU A 301 -10.54 -11.02 23.37
N PRO A 302 -11.27 -11.98 22.75
CA PRO A 302 -11.12 -13.40 23.13
C PRO A 302 -9.72 -13.93 22.92
N ASP A 303 -9.04 -13.52 21.82
CA ASP A 303 -7.69 -13.97 21.50
C ASP A 303 -6.70 -13.55 22.58
N MET A 304 -6.73 -12.28 22.98
CA MET A 304 -5.83 -11.74 24.00
C MET A 304 -6.02 -12.41 25.36
N LYS A 305 -7.25 -12.79 25.70
CA LYS A 305 -7.53 -13.51 26.97
C LYS A 305 -6.88 -14.88 27.04
N VAL A 306 -6.84 -15.61 25.90
CA VAL A 306 -6.33 -17.00 25.88
C VAL A 306 -4.86 -17.10 25.49
N MET A 307 -4.35 -16.15 24.71
CA MET A 307 -2.98 -16.16 24.22
C MET A 307 -1.94 -15.80 25.27
N ARG A 308 -2.28 -15.00 26.29
CA ARG A 308 -1.36 -14.56 27.37
C ARG A 308 -0.04 -14.03 26.78
N ILE A 309 -0.16 -13.04 25.94
CA ILE A 309 0.97 -12.44 25.20
C ILE A 309 2.00 -11.84 26.17
N CYS A 310 3.28 -12.08 25.88
CA CYS A 310 4.42 -11.51 26.61
C CYS A 310 5.52 -10.99 25.65
N PRO A 311 6.49 -10.20 26.15
CA PRO A 311 7.54 -9.59 25.31
C PRO A 311 8.45 -10.59 24.57
N GLU A 312 8.57 -11.80 25.06
CA GLU A 312 9.36 -12.87 24.45
C GLU A 312 8.62 -13.56 23.31
N ASP A 313 7.33 -13.26 23.13
CA ASP A 313 6.52 -13.92 22.10
C ASP A 313 6.86 -13.43 20.68
N THR A 314 7.04 -14.41 19.81
CA THR A 314 7.03 -14.23 18.35
C THR A 314 5.73 -14.82 17.83
N VAL A 315 4.88 -13.97 17.28
CA VAL A 315 3.51 -14.32 16.88
C VAL A 315 3.39 -14.32 15.36
N LEU A 316 2.86 -15.41 14.77
CA LEU A 316 2.44 -15.44 13.37
C LEU A 316 0.93 -15.24 13.29
N THR A 317 0.49 -14.35 12.42
CA THR A 317 -0.93 -14.08 12.16
C THR A 317 -1.21 -13.77 10.69
N LEU A 318 -2.44 -13.98 10.25
CA LEU A 318 -2.90 -13.45 8.96
C LEU A 318 -3.07 -11.93 9.01
N THR A 319 -2.84 -11.28 7.87
CA THR A 319 -2.95 -9.82 7.79
C THR A 319 -4.40 -9.35 7.86
N SER A 320 -5.29 -9.92 7.03
CA SER A 320 -6.67 -9.43 6.95
C SER A 320 -6.69 -7.90 6.80
N GLY A 321 -7.38 -7.16 7.65
CA GLY A 321 -7.32 -5.70 7.68
C GLY A 321 -6.09 -5.09 8.40
N GLY A 322 -5.23 -5.93 9.01
CA GLY A 322 -4.02 -5.52 9.75
C GLY A 322 -4.25 -5.00 11.17
N CYS A 323 -5.51 -4.80 11.57
CA CYS A 323 -5.81 -4.25 12.91
C CYS A 323 -5.36 -5.18 14.03
N ASN A 324 -5.53 -6.49 13.86
CA ASN A 324 -5.21 -7.48 14.88
C ASN A 324 -3.70 -7.67 15.04
N ALA A 325 -2.91 -7.56 13.96
CA ALA A 325 -1.45 -7.59 14.05
C ALA A 325 -0.90 -6.46 14.93
N MET A 326 -1.41 -5.23 14.75
CA MET A 326 -1.05 -4.10 15.61
C MET A 326 -1.55 -4.27 17.05
N ASN A 327 -2.71 -4.90 17.22
CA ASN A 327 -3.26 -5.16 18.54
C ASN A 327 -2.40 -6.14 19.36
N LEU A 328 -1.77 -7.14 18.71
CA LEU A 328 -0.82 -8.05 19.35
C LEU A 328 0.40 -7.32 19.92
N LEU A 329 0.96 -6.35 19.18
CA LEU A 329 2.04 -5.49 19.67
C LEU A 329 1.60 -4.68 20.87
N LEU A 330 0.41 -4.08 20.83
CA LEU A 330 -0.15 -3.29 21.92
C LEU A 330 -0.38 -4.13 23.20
N HIS A 331 -0.58 -5.45 23.07
CA HIS A 331 -0.69 -6.38 24.18
C HIS A 331 0.67 -6.96 24.62
N GLY A 332 1.76 -6.48 24.04
CA GLY A 332 3.11 -6.75 24.52
C GLY A 332 3.87 -7.83 23.76
N ALA A 333 3.42 -8.27 22.59
CA ALA A 333 4.22 -9.17 21.75
C ALA A 333 5.52 -8.48 21.33
N GLY A 334 6.66 -9.17 21.51
CA GLY A 334 7.95 -8.61 21.10
C GLY A 334 8.12 -8.57 19.60
N HIS A 335 7.56 -9.56 18.89
CA HIS A 335 7.61 -9.61 17.44
C HIS A 335 6.34 -10.22 16.84
N VAL A 336 5.78 -9.55 15.83
CA VAL A 336 4.59 -10.02 15.11
C VAL A 336 4.91 -10.14 13.63
N VAL A 337 4.69 -11.31 13.07
CA VAL A 337 4.77 -11.57 11.64
C VAL A 337 3.36 -11.68 11.10
N SER A 338 3.01 -10.77 10.21
CA SER A 338 1.70 -10.70 9.56
C SER A 338 1.84 -11.11 8.10
N VAL A 339 1.16 -12.16 7.68
CA VAL A 339 1.27 -12.72 6.33
C VAL A 339 -0.06 -12.74 5.61
N ASP A 340 -0.05 -12.42 4.31
CA ASP A 340 -1.23 -12.55 3.45
C ASP A 340 -0.82 -12.92 2.03
N CYS A 341 -1.57 -13.82 1.42
CA CYS A 341 -1.40 -14.19 0.02
C CYS A 341 -1.97 -13.14 -0.95
N ASN A 342 -2.84 -12.25 -0.48
CA ASN A 342 -3.30 -11.09 -1.24
C ASN A 342 -2.36 -9.89 -0.98
N PRO A 343 -1.51 -9.51 -1.95
CA PRO A 343 -0.56 -8.41 -1.75
C PRO A 343 -1.23 -7.06 -1.50
N ALA A 344 -2.51 -6.90 -1.83
CA ALA A 344 -3.27 -5.70 -1.53
C ALA A 344 -3.57 -5.56 -0.02
N GLN A 345 -3.78 -6.67 0.70
CA GLN A 345 -3.94 -6.67 2.17
C GLN A 345 -2.62 -6.27 2.85
N SER A 346 -1.50 -6.84 2.42
CA SER A 346 -0.17 -6.45 2.92
C SER A 346 0.12 -4.97 2.64
N SER A 347 -0.25 -4.47 1.44
CA SER A 347 -0.11 -3.05 1.09
C SER A 347 -0.98 -2.12 1.96
N LEU A 348 -2.15 -2.58 2.40
CA LEU A 348 -3.00 -1.82 3.33
C LEU A 348 -2.36 -1.74 4.72
N LEU A 349 -1.85 -2.86 5.24
CA LEU A 349 -1.18 -2.89 6.54
C LEU A 349 0.12 -2.06 6.51
N GLU A 350 0.89 -2.14 5.43
CA GLU A 350 2.11 -1.34 5.26
C GLU A 350 1.79 0.17 5.24
N LEU A 351 0.72 0.59 4.55
CA LEU A 351 0.28 1.98 4.60
C LEU A 351 -0.08 2.42 6.02
N LYS A 352 -0.77 1.56 6.80
CA LYS A 352 -1.08 1.84 8.21
C LYS A 352 0.19 1.95 9.05
N GLN A 353 1.15 1.04 8.87
CA GLN A 353 2.44 1.06 9.57
C GLN A 353 3.22 2.34 9.27
N VAL A 354 3.38 2.68 8.01
CA VAL A 354 4.09 3.90 7.59
C VAL A 354 3.35 5.16 8.06
N ALA A 355 2.02 5.19 8.00
CA ALA A 355 1.24 6.32 8.50
C ALA A 355 1.46 6.54 10.00
N ILE A 356 1.47 5.48 10.81
CA ILE A 356 1.76 5.58 12.25
C ILE A 356 3.18 6.10 12.49
N GLN A 357 4.15 5.68 11.69
CA GLN A 357 5.55 6.10 11.85
C GLN A 357 5.79 7.55 11.41
N GLN A 358 5.09 8.04 10.40
CA GLN A 358 5.44 9.29 9.70
C GLN A 358 4.47 10.45 9.94
N LEU A 359 3.25 10.18 10.36
CA LEU A 359 2.19 11.18 10.48
C LEU A 359 1.86 11.47 11.94
N ASP A 360 1.21 12.61 12.17
CA ASP A 360 0.58 12.88 13.44
C ASP A 360 -0.74 12.10 13.62
N TYR A 361 -1.24 12.10 14.85
CA TYR A 361 -2.45 11.37 15.20
C TYR A 361 -3.68 11.82 14.40
N GLU A 362 -3.79 13.11 14.11
CA GLU A 362 -4.98 13.65 13.45
C GLU A 362 -5.06 13.25 11.98
N ASP A 363 -3.93 13.25 11.27
CA ASP A 363 -3.86 12.75 9.89
C ASP A 363 -4.17 11.23 9.83
N VAL A 364 -3.61 10.44 10.76
CA VAL A 364 -3.92 9.01 10.88
C VAL A 364 -5.39 8.78 11.22
N TRP A 365 -5.97 9.60 12.09
CA TRP A 365 -7.39 9.53 12.40
C TRP A 365 -8.26 9.86 11.19
N GLN A 366 -7.95 10.90 10.44
CA GLN A 366 -8.70 11.23 9.22
C GLN A 366 -8.60 10.09 8.20
N MET A 367 -7.42 9.51 8.00
CA MET A 367 -7.23 8.40 7.05
C MET A 367 -7.99 7.13 7.47
N PHE A 368 -7.85 6.71 8.73
CA PHE A 368 -8.29 5.39 9.18
C PHE A 368 -9.40 5.42 10.24
N GLY A 369 -9.69 6.55 10.84
CA GLY A 369 -10.85 6.77 11.70
C GLY A 369 -12.07 7.21 10.89
N GLU A 370 -11.93 8.32 10.19
CA GLU A 370 -12.96 8.85 9.30
C GLU A 370 -13.01 8.11 7.93
N GLY A 371 -11.95 7.41 7.57
CA GLY A 371 -11.79 6.77 6.26
C GLY A 371 -11.67 7.77 5.10
N LYS A 372 -11.38 9.03 5.37
CA LYS A 372 -11.26 10.13 4.41
C LYS A 372 -10.15 11.07 4.79
N HIS A 373 -9.48 11.64 3.79
CA HIS A 373 -8.49 12.69 4.00
C HIS A 373 -8.53 13.71 2.87
N PRO A 374 -8.71 15.03 3.15
CA PRO A 374 -8.91 16.05 2.11
C PRO A 374 -7.66 16.28 1.26
N HIS A 375 -6.47 16.13 1.84
CA HIS A 375 -5.19 16.41 1.19
C HIS A 375 -4.34 15.15 0.99
N ILE A 376 -4.98 14.01 0.75
CA ILE A 376 -4.32 12.69 0.68
C ILE A 376 -3.20 12.64 -0.35
N GLU A 377 -3.35 13.29 -1.52
CA GLU A 377 -2.33 13.26 -2.55
C GLU A 377 -1.03 13.92 -2.07
N ARG A 378 -1.12 15.12 -1.49
CA ARG A 378 0.04 15.82 -0.95
C ARG A 378 0.67 15.04 0.20
N LEU A 379 -0.15 14.52 1.11
CA LEU A 379 0.31 13.74 2.25
C LEU A 379 1.03 12.46 1.79
N PHE A 380 0.46 11.79 0.80
CA PHE A 380 1.06 10.59 0.21
C PHE A 380 2.41 10.89 -0.42
N GLU A 381 2.46 11.88 -1.30
CA GLU A 381 3.67 12.24 -2.04
C GLU A 381 4.83 12.64 -1.11
N THR A 382 4.55 13.45 -0.07
CA THR A 382 5.59 14.05 0.77
C THR A 382 5.95 13.24 2.02
N ARG A 383 5.03 12.46 2.57
CA ARG A 383 5.20 11.84 3.89
C ARG A 383 5.08 10.32 3.89
N LEU A 384 4.37 9.71 2.95
CA LEU A 384 4.10 8.28 2.95
C LEU A 384 4.89 7.54 1.85
N ALA A 385 4.81 8.00 0.61
CA ALA A 385 5.42 7.35 -0.54
C ALA A 385 6.93 7.03 -0.38
N PRO A 386 7.77 7.92 0.20
CA PRO A 386 9.19 7.64 0.37
C PRO A 386 9.51 6.44 1.28
N PHE A 387 8.57 6.04 2.14
CA PHE A 387 8.76 4.99 3.13
C PHE A 387 8.06 3.68 2.78
N LEU A 388 7.18 3.68 1.77
CA LEU A 388 6.50 2.49 1.30
C LEU A 388 7.41 1.59 0.47
N SER A 389 7.21 0.28 0.57
CA SER A 389 7.80 -0.66 -0.38
C SER A 389 7.28 -0.40 -1.80
N GLN A 390 8.02 -0.88 -2.80
CA GLN A 390 7.59 -0.73 -4.20
C GLN A 390 6.19 -1.30 -4.46
N LYS A 391 5.86 -2.44 -3.85
CA LYS A 391 4.54 -3.08 -4.01
C LYS A 391 3.43 -2.22 -3.44
N ALA A 392 3.59 -1.73 -2.22
CA ALA A 392 2.60 -0.87 -1.57
C ALA A 392 2.47 0.49 -2.28
N PHE A 393 3.59 1.09 -2.67
CA PHE A 393 3.58 2.32 -3.45
C PHE A 393 2.78 2.14 -4.75
N ASN A 394 3.09 1.11 -5.55
CA ASN A 394 2.41 0.83 -6.82
C ASN A 394 0.90 0.59 -6.63
N PHE A 395 0.53 -0.04 -5.54
CA PHE A 395 -0.87 -0.26 -5.19
C PHE A 395 -1.57 1.08 -4.89
N TRP A 396 -1.00 1.91 -4.02
CA TRP A 396 -1.65 3.10 -3.50
C TRP A 396 -1.63 4.31 -4.44
N GLN A 397 -0.57 4.52 -5.25
CA GLN A 397 -0.48 5.66 -6.16
C GLN A 397 -1.69 5.82 -7.09
N THR A 398 -2.34 4.70 -7.45
CA THR A 398 -3.53 4.68 -8.33
C THR A 398 -4.84 4.66 -7.56
N ARG A 399 -4.81 4.60 -6.22
CA ARG A 399 -5.99 4.37 -5.35
C ARG A 399 -6.18 5.41 -4.25
N LEU A 400 -5.47 6.54 -4.28
CA LEU A 400 -5.62 7.62 -3.30
C LEU A 400 -7.06 8.15 -3.23
N TRP A 401 -7.81 8.05 -4.33
CA TRP A 401 -9.22 8.39 -4.38
C TRP A 401 -10.10 7.59 -3.40
N TYR A 402 -9.61 6.45 -2.88
CA TYR A 402 -10.30 5.70 -1.84
C TYR A 402 -10.53 6.56 -0.59
N PHE A 403 -9.57 7.39 -0.23
CA PHE A 403 -9.68 8.31 0.90
C PHE A 403 -10.52 9.57 0.60
N LYS A 404 -10.86 9.82 -0.65
CA LYS A 404 -11.82 10.89 -1.00
C LYS A 404 -13.26 10.41 -0.94
N GLN A 405 -13.50 9.19 -1.41
CA GLN A 405 -14.85 8.61 -1.44
C GLN A 405 -15.22 7.88 -0.14
N GLY A 406 -14.26 7.49 0.64
CA GLY A 406 -14.40 6.72 1.87
C GLY A 406 -13.75 5.35 1.73
N LEU A 407 -12.70 5.12 2.51
CA LEU A 407 -11.91 3.88 2.52
C LEU A 407 -12.77 2.65 2.81
N TYR A 408 -13.71 2.77 3.76
CA TYR A 408 -14.54 1.66 4.24
C TYR A 408 -15.61 1.19 3.25
N TYR A 409 -15.80 1.91 2.15
CA TYR A 409 -16.63 1.49 1.02
C TYR A 409 -15.83 0.87 -0.13
N GLN A 410 -14.54 0.65 0.08
CA GLN A 410 -13.64 0.06 -0.92
C GLN A 410 -13.30 -1.40 -0.54
N GLY A 411 -12.77 -2.13 -1.53
CA GLY A 411 -12.53 -3.56 -1.37
C GLY A 411 -13.79 -4.41 -1.47
N GLY A 412 -13.68 -5.70 -1.27
CA GLY A 412 -14.79 -6.65 -1.41
C GLY A 412 -15.91 -6.35 -0.40
N MET A 413 -15.62 -6.50 0.89
CA MET A 413 -16.58 -6.26 1.97
C MET A 413 -17.10 -4.81 1.99
N GLY A 414 -16.22 -3.84 1.74
CA GLY A 414 -16.62 -2.43 1.72
C GLY A 414 -17.65 -2.13 0.63
N LYS A 415 -17.50 -2.70 -0.56
CA LYS A 415 -18.49 -2.58 -1.64
C LYS A 415 -19.81 -3.26 -1.30
N LEU A 416 -19.76 -4.41 -0.64
CA LEU A 416 -20.97 -5.07 -0.15
C LEU A 416 -21.71 -4.16 0.86
N CYS A 417 -21.01 -3.59 1.83
CA CYS A 417 -21.58 -2.64 2.78
C CYS A 417 -22.19 -1.42 2.05
N TRP A 418 -21.51 -0.87 1.05
CA TRP A 418 -22.03 0.24 0.26
C TRP A 418 -23.30 -0.12 -0.49
N VAL A 419 -23.37 -1.31 -1.12
CA VAL A 419 -24.57 -1.81 -1.81
C VAL A 419 -25.72 -1.97 -0.83
N LEU A 420 -25.49 -2.61 0.32
CA LEU A 420 -26.51 -2.80 1.36
C LEU A 420 -27.05 -1.47 1.91
N GLN A 421 -26.17 -0.49 2.14
CA GLN A 421 -26.58 0.86 2.55
C GLN A 421 -27.39 1.58 1.47
N THR A 422 -27.00 1.44 0.20
CA THR A 422 -27.74 2.03 -0.93
C THR A 422 -29.12 1.42 -1.05
N LEU A 423 -29.24 0.10 -0.93
CA LEU A 423 -30.52 -0.60 -0.89
C LEU A 423 -31.39 -0.14 0.31
N ALA A 424 -30.78 -0.05 1.49
CA ALA A 424 -31.48 0.46 2.68
C ALA A 424 -31.97 1.91 2.48
N MET A 425 -31.22 2.74 1.78
CA MET A 425 -31.61 4.09 1.43
C MET A 425 -32.80 4.09 0.45
N CYS A 426 -32.73 3.29 -0.61
CA CYS A 426 -33.80 3.15 -1.57
C CYS A 426 -35.13 2.61 -0.94
N CYS A 427 -34.99 1.73 0.07
CA CYS A 427 -36.11 1.19 0.83
C CYS A 427 -36.57 2.07 2.01
N GLY A 428 -36.00 3.26 2.20
CA GLY A 428 -36.36 4.15 3.32
C GLY A 428 -35.87 3.68 4.69
N LEU A 429 -35.05 2.63 4.76
CA LEU A 429 -34.54 2.04 6.01
C LEU A 429 -33.30 2.73 6.58
N HIS A 430 -32.69 3.64 5.81
CA HIS A 430 -31.44 4.31 6.17
C HIS A 430 -31.52 5.06 7.51
N PHE A 431 -32.61 5.80 7.74
CA PHE A 431 -32.80 6.53 9.01
C PHE A 431 -32.93 5.58 10.20
N SER A 432 -33.63 4.45 10.01
CA SER A 432 -33.79 3.43 11.04
C SER A 432 -32.46 2.74 11.35
N ALA A 433 -31.65 2.43 10.35
CA ALA A 433 -30.32 1.87 10.54
C ALA A 433 -29.37 2.85 11.29
N LYS A 434 -29.43 4.14 10.94
CA LYS A 434 -28.65 5.17 11.68
C LYS A 434 -29.11 5.34 13.12
N ARG A 435 -30.42 5.32 13.40
CA ARG A 435 -30.95 5.35 14.77
C ARG A 435 -30.48 4.15 15.56
N LEU A 436 -30.58 2.95 14.96
CA LEU A 436 -30.09 1.71 15.57
C LEU A 436 -28.60 1.82 15.95
N ALA A 437 -27.74 2.23 15.02
CA ALA A 437 -26.32 2.38 15.24
C ALA A 437 -25.98 3.41 16.34
N ASN A 438 -26.80 4.44 16.51
CA ASN A 438 -26.60 5.52 17.49
C ASN A 438 -27.49 5.41 18.72
N ALA A 439 -28.12 4.27 18.97
CA ALA A 439 -28.93 4.06 20.15
C ALA A 439 -28.11 4.33 21.44
N PRO A 440 -28.63 5.06 22.43
CA PRO A 440 -27.87 5.45 23.61
C PRO A 440 -27.59 4.28 24.56
N THR A 441 -28.43 3.26 24.55
CA THR A 441 -28.32 2.05 25.40
C THR A 441 -28.58 0.79 24.58
N LEU A 442 -28.06 -0.35 25.07
CA LEU A 442 -28.32 -1.65 24.47
C LEU A 442 -29.82 -2.01 24.47
N GLN A 443 -30.54 -1.60 25.52
CA GLN A 443 -31.98 -1.83 25.61
C GLN A 443 -32.75 -1.06 24.50
N GLU A 444 -32.40 0.19 24.27
CA GLU A 444 -32.99 0.98 23.19
C GLU A 444 -32.59 0.44 21.81
N GLN A 445 -31.35 -0.02 21.65
CA GLN A 445 -30.89 -0.69 20.43
C GLN A 445 -31.73 -1.95 20.13
N ARG A 446 -31.94 -2.82 21.14
CA ARG A 446 -32.79 -4.01 21.00
C ARG A 446 -34.21 -3.65 20.56
N LYS A 447 -34.82 -2.68 21.25
CA LYS A 447 -36.16 -2.19 20.90
C LYS A 447 -36.24 -1.67 19.46
N GLN A 448 -35.23 -0.90 19.04
CA GLN A 448 -35.15 -0.40 17.67
C GLN A 448 -34.93 -1.53 16.65
N TRP A 449 -34.10 -2.52 16.97
CA TRP A 449 -33.90 -3.70 16.15
C TRP A 449 -35.21 -4.45 15.91
N ASP A 450 -35.95 -4.78 16.96
CA ASP A 450 -37.23 -5.48 16.91
C ASP A 450 -38.30 -4.68 16.17
N SER A 451 -38.22 -3.37 16.18
CA SER A 451 -39.16 -2.47 15.49
C SER A 451 -38.84 -2.27 14.00
N LEU A 452 -37.72 -2.73 13.49
CA LEU A 452 -37.42 -2.68 12.06
C LEU A 452 -38.44 -3.51 11.31
N ALA A 453 -39.12 -2.92 10.31
CA ALA A 453 -40.18 -3.57 9.57
C ALA A 453 -39.81 -4.95 9.01
N LEU A 454 -38.53 -5.08 8.53
CA LEU A 454 -38.02 -6.34 8.02
C LEU A 454 -37.85 -7.37 9.13
N VAL A 455 -37.26 -7.00 10.26
CA VAL A 455 -37.06 -7.87 11.43
C VAL A 455 -38.40 -8.28 12.02
N TYR A 456 -39.28 -7.30 12.18
CA TYR A 456 -40.64 -7.56 12.65
C TYR A 456 -41.42 -8.53 11.74
N PHE A 457 -41.32 -8.35 10.41
CA PHE A 457 -41.90 -9.26 9.44
C PHE A 457 -41.31 -10.66 9.52
N CYS A 458 -39.99 -10.78 9.64
CA CYS A 458 -39.32 -12.09 9.79
C CYS A 458 -39.69 -12.81 11.09
N LYS A 459 -39.93 -12.06 12.20
CA LYS A 459 -40.31 -12.64 13.50
C LYS A 459 -41.80 -12.93 13.61
N ASN A 460 -42.67 -12.12 13.03
CA ASN A 460 -44.13 -12.15 13.29
C ASN A 460 -44.99 -12.35 12.03
N GLY A 461 -44.40 -12.37 10.85
CA GLY A 461 -45.13 -12.51 9.59
C GLY A 461 -45.63 -13.93 9.33
N PRO A 462 -46.58 -14.11 8.35
CA PRO A 462 -47.06 -15.43 7.95
C PRO A 462 -45.89 -16.33 7.52
N GLN A 463 -45.77 -17.50 8.10
CA GLN A 463 -44.61 -18.41 7.91
C GLN A 463 -44.26 -18.68 6.44
N LEU A 464 -45.31 -18.88 5.59
CA LEU A 464 -45.10 -19.08 4.15
C LEU A 464 -44.46 -17.88 3.46
N LEU A 465 -44.89 -16.67 3.79
CA LEU A 465 -44.38 -15.43 3.20
C LEU A 465 -42.97 -15.15 3.71
N VAL A 466 -42.68 -15.37 4.99
CA VAL A 466 -41.34 -15.27 5.58
C VAL A 466 -40.39 -16.28 4.93
N TRP A 467 -40.86 -17.52 4.72
CA TRP A 467 -40.06 -18.55 4.03
C TRP A 467 -39.76 -18.16 2.58
N LEU A 468 -40.77 -17.72 1.79
CA LEU A 468 -40.57 -17.26 0.42
C LEU A 468 -39.62 -16.08 0.33
N PHE A 469 -39.79 -15.10 1.21
CA PHE A 469 -38.92 -13.93 1.30
C PHE A 469 -37.45 -14.32 1.66
N SER A 470 -37.28 -15.20 2.64
CA SER A 470 -35.97 -15.70 3.04
C SER A 470 -35.27 -16.44 1.90
N LYS A 471 -36.01 -17.24 1.12
CA LYS A 471 -35.48 -17.92 -0.07
C LYS A 471 -35.11 -16.97 -1.19
N LEU A 472 -35.92 -15.95 -1.43
CA LEU A 472 -35.62 -14.89 -2.42
C LEU A 472 -34.36 -14.10 -1.99
N LEU A 473 -34.27 -13.71 -0.73
CA LEU A 473 -33.12 -13.01 -0.17
C LEU A 473 -31.84 -13.85 -0.26
N ALA A 474 -31.94 -15.15 0.07
CA ALA A 474 -30.84 -16.09 -0.09
C ALA A 474 -30.40 -16.21 -1.56
N LEU A 475 -31.33 -16.28 -2.49
CA LEU A 475 -31.02 -16.34 -3.92
C LEU A 475 -30.32 -15.08 -4.43
N LEU A 476 -30.73 -13.90 -3.98
CA LEU A 476 -30.24 -12.61 -4.48
C LEU A 476 -28.94 -12.15 -3.78
N LEU A 477 -28.88 -12.26 -2.45
CA LEU A 477 -27.81 -11.66 -1.64
C LEU A 477 -26.85 -12.70 -1.02
N PHE A 478 -27.33 -13.92 -0.79
CA PHE A 478 -26.55 -14.96 -0.09
C PHE A 478 -26.25 -16.16 -0.99
N ASN A 479 -26.26 -15.95 -2.30
CA ASN A 479 -25.75 -16.96 -3.22
C ASN A 479 -24.23 -17.03 -3.18
N ARG A 480 -23.69 -18.18 -3.61
CA ARG A 480 -22.24 -18.49 -3.58
C ARG A 480 -21.39 -17.39 -4.24
N PHE A 481 -21.90 -16.75 -5.29
CA PHE A 481 -21.16 -15.72 -6.02
C PHE A 481 -21.06 -14.41 -5.22
N VAL A 482 -22.18 -13.91 -4.67
CA VAL A 482 -22.19 -12.68 -3.84
C VAL A 482 -21.42 -12.87 -2.55
N LEU A 483 -21.54 -14.02 -1.90
CA LEU A 483 -20.80 -14.34 -0.69
C LEU A 483 -19.27 -14.40 -0.97
N TRP A 484 -18.87 -14.93 -2.12
CA TRP A 484 -17.47 -14.97 -2.51
C TRP A 484 -16.92 -13.56 -2.83
N PHE A 485 -17.52 -12.86 -3.79
CA PHE A 485 -16.99 -11.58 -4.26
C PHE A 485 -17.24 -10.40 -3.31
N GLY A 486 -18.32 -10.43 -2.55
CA GLY A 486 -18.69 -9.39 -1.59
C GLY A 486 -18.26 -9.69 -0.15
N GLY A 487 -18.57 -10.88 0.33
CA GLY A 487 -18.32 -11.28 1.72
C GLY A 487 -16.96 -11.94 1.96
N GLY A 488 -16.25 -12.33 0.90
CA GLY A 488 -15.02 -13.10 1.03
C GLY A 488 -15.25 -14.51 1.61
N VAL A 489 -16.48 -15.08 1.49
CA VAL A 489 -16.81 -16.43 2.00
C VAL A 489 -16.54 -17.47 0.93
N PRO A 490 -15.50 -18.29 1.05
CA PRO A 490 -15.17 -19.31 0.05
C PRO A 490 -16.18 -20.45 0.04
N GLY A 491 -16.22 -21.18 -1.08
CA GLY A 491 -17.16 -22.28 -1.27
C GLY A 491 -17.02 -23.41 -0.23
N LYS A 492 -15.81 -23.63 0.33
CA LYS A 492 -15.60 -24.60 1.43
C LYS A 492 -16.18 -24.12 2.74
N GLN A 493 -15.96 -22.86 3.10
CA GLN A 493 -16.56 -22.26 4.29
C GLN A 493 -18.09 -22.34 4.23
N TYR A 494 -18.66 -22.08 3.04
CA TYR A 494 -20.07 -22.28 2.78
C TYR A 494 -20.50 -23.77 2.95
N ALA A 495 -19.70 -24.71 2.46
CA ALA A 495 -19.96 -26.15 2.62
C ALA A 495 -19.87 -26.58 4.08
N LEU A 496 -18.94 -26.05 4.87
CA LEU A 496 -18.82 -26.32 6.32
C LEU A 496 -20.07 -25.86 7.07
N ILE A 497 -20.64 -24.69 6.74
CA ILE A 497 -21.91 -24.23 7.31
C ILE A 497 -23.04 -25.22 6.96
N GLN A 498 -23.08 -25.74 5.73
CA GLN A 498 -24.10 -26.68 5.30
C GLN A 498 -23.94 -28.08 5.95
N GLN A 499 -22.70 -28.52 6.23
CA GLN A 499 -22.43 -29.79 6.91
C GLN A 499 -23.03 -29.82 8.33
N ASP A 500 -23.08 -28.69 9.01
CA ASP A 500 -23.72 -28.57 10.32
C ASP A 500 -25.28 -28.59 10.23
N GLY A 501 -25.84 -28.72 9.03
CA GLY A 501 -27.29 -28.77 8.79
C GLY A 501 -28.00 -27.44 9.00
N ILE A 502 -27.26 -26.34 9.10
CA ILE A 502 -27.81 -25.00 9.35
C ILE A 502 -28.03 -24.31 8.00
N PRO A 503 -29.27 -23.96 7.61
CA PRO A 503 -29.52 -23.14 6.44
C PRO A 503 -28.81 -21.77 6.56
N ILE A 504 -28.22 -21.27 5.46
CA ILE A 504 -27.44 -20.02 5.46
C ILE A 504 -28.23 -18.82 5.98
N GLU A 505 -29.51 -18.76 5.67
CA GLU A 505 -30.43 -17.70 6.16
C GLU A 505 -30.57 -17.73 7.70
N LYS A 506 -30.60 -18.90 8.30
CA LYS A 506 -30.64 -19.04 9.76
C LYS A 506 -29.28 -18.73 10.41
N TYR A 507 -28.20 -19.12 9.73
CA TYR A 507 -26.84 -18.77 10.18
C TYR A 507 -26.66 -17.25 10.26
N LEU A 508 -27.04 -16.53 9.20
CA LEU A 508 -26.95 -15.07 9.15
C LEU A 508 -27.89 -14.38 10.12
N ALA A 509 -29.14 -14.85 10.24
CA ALA A 509 -30.07 -14.32 11.21
C ALA A 509 -29.52 -14.43 12.64
N ARG A 510 -29.01 -15.61 13.02
CA ARG A 510 -28.35 -15.83 14.32
C ARG A 510 -27.20 -14.85 14.55
N THR A 511 -26.37 -14.63 13.51
CA THR A 511 -25.23 -13.70 13.59
C THR A 511 -25.73 -12.29 13.90
N VAL A 512 -26.67 -11.78 13.12
CA VAL A 512 -27.14 -10.38 13.21
C VAL A 512 -28.00 -10.13 14.45
N ASP A 513 -28.91 -11.05 14.77
CA ASP A 513 -29.72 -10.97 16.00
C ASP A 513 -28.83 -11.03 17.24
N GLY A 514 -27.85 -11.94 17.27
CA GLY A 514 -26.88 -12.02 18.36
C GLY A 514 -26.12 -10.72 18.60
N ILE A 515 -25.70 -10.05 17.53
CA ILE A 515 -25.05 -8.73 17.61
C ILE A 515 -26.02 -7.67 18.14
N ALA A 516 -27.21 -7.57 17.58
CA ALA A 516 -28.21 -6.56 17.96
C ALA A 516 -28.61 -6.68 19.45
N GLU A 517 -28.65 -7.90 19.95
CA GLU A 517 -29.08 -8.20 21.31
C GLU A 517 -27.99 -8.15 22.38
N ASN A 518 -26.74 -8.46 22.02
CA ASN A 518 -25.67 -8.64 23.02
C ASN A 518 -24.53 -7.65 22.90
N SER A 519 -24.43 -6.89 21.80
CA SER A 519 -23.31 -5.99 21.55
C SER A 519 -23.80 -4.57 21.23
N HIS A 520 -23.36 -3.59 22.02
CA HIS A 520 -23.78 -2.20 21.84
C HIS A 520 -23.01 -1.54 20.68
N LEU A 521 -23.68 -1.30 19.55
CA LEU A 521 -23.08 -0.79 18.32
C LEU A 521 -22.30 0.52 18.54
N ARG A 522 -22.92 1.49 19.23
CA ARG A 522 -22.31 2.81 19.45
C ARG A 522 -21.09 2.80 20.40
N LYS A 523 -21.08 1.92 21.43
CA LYS A 523 -20.11 2.01 22.53
C LYS A 523 -18.98 0.98 22.47
N SER A 524 -19.25 -0.20 21.90
CA SER A 524 -18.31 -1.32 22.00
C SER A 524 -18.13 -2.12 20.71
N ASN A 525 -19.05 -2.00 19.75
CA ASN A 525 -18.96 -2.77 18.52
C ASN A 525 -18.66 -1.87 17.31
N TYR A 526 -17.40 -1.53 17.16
CA TYR A 526 -16.94 -0.74 16.03
C TYR A 526 -17.04 -1.48 14.69
N PHE A 527 -17.10 -2.80 14.67
CA PHE A 527 -17.19 -3.61 13.44
C PHE A 527 -18.46 -3.27 12.65
N TYR A 528 -19.61 -3.45 13.27
CA TYR A 528 -20.91 -3.19 12.64
C TYR A 528 -21.27 -1.71 12.63
N TYR A 529 -20.77 -0.93 13.62
CA TYR A 529 -20.93 0.51 13.58
C TYR A 529 -20.33 1.10 12.30
N ASN A 530 -19.10 0.72 11.98
CA ASN A 530 -18.44 1.15 10.75
C ASN A 530 -19.18 0.69 9.47
N CYS A 531 -19.71 -0.54 9.45
CA CYS A 531 -20.50 -1.01 8.30
C CYS A 531 -21.72 -0.15 8.03
N ILE A 532 -22.38 0.36 9.08
CA ILE A 532 -23.60 1.18 8.97
C ILE A 532 -23.23 2.65 8.66
N THR A 533 -22.15 3.16 9.18
CA THR A 533 -21.82 4.60 9.14
C THR A 533 -20.69 4.97 8.20
N GLY A 534 -19.78 4.02 7.90
CA GLY A 534 -18.61 4.21 7.05
C GLY A 534 -17.42 4.88 7.74
N HIS A 535 -17.46 5.02 9.07
CA HIS A 535 -16.38 5.60 9.89
C HIS A 535 -16.41 5.03 11.31
N PHE A 536 -15.34 5.25 12.08
CA PHE A 536 -15.27 4.94 13.50
C PHE A 536 -15.60 6.14 14.38
N LEU A 537 -15.81 5.88 15.67
CA LEU A 537 -15.86 6.90 16.70
C LEU A 537 -14.55 6.84 17.52
N ARG A 538 -14.10 7.97 18.07
CA ARG A 538 -12.85 8.03 18.84
C ARG A 538 -12.87 7.13 20.08
N ASP A 539 -14.04 6.93 20.66
CA ASP A 539 -14.29 6.03 21.80
C ASP A 539 -14.70 4.60 21.40
N ASN A 540 -14.96 4.35 20.09
CA ASN A 540 -15.35 3.04 19.57
C ASN A 540 -14.68 2.77 18.22
N CYS A 541 -13.44 2.34 18.30
CA CYS A 541 -12.55 2.08 17.16
C CYS A 541 -11.56 0.95 17.48
N PRO A 542 -10.88 0.38 16.48
CA PRO A 542 -9.73 -0.50 16.68
C PRO A 542 -8.67 0.16 17.56
N SER A 543 -7.99 -0.65 18.40
CA SER A 543 -7.08 -0.13 19.44
C SER A 543 -6.00 0.81 18.89
N TYR A 544 -5.43 0.52 17.71
CA TYR A 544 -4.37 1.32 17.09
C TYR A 544 -4.78 2.76 16.74
N LEU A 545 -6.10 3.04 16.69
CA LEU A 545 -6.66 4.38 16.43
C LEU A 545 -6.98 5.15 17.72
N ARG A 546 -6.84 4.54 18.90
CA ARG A 546 -6.96 5.26 20.16
C ARG A 546 -5.69 6.07 20.40
N GLN A 547 -5.82 7.34 20.75
CA GLN A 547 -4.69 8.27 20.84
C GLN A 547 -3.54 7.77 21.74
N ALA A 548 -3.86 7.19 22.89
CA ALA A 548 -2.86 6.64 23.80
C ALA A 548 -2.13 5.41 23.20
N GLU A 549 -2.85 4.55 22.48
CA GLU A 549 -2.29 3.36 21.86
C GLU A 549 -1.51 3.69 20.60
N PHE A 550 -1.99 4.67 19.82
CA PHE A 550 -1.25 5.25 18.71
C PHE A 550 0.12 5.77 19.16
N ALA A 551 0.17 6.54 20.26
CA ALA A 551 1.42 7.08 20.80
C ALA A 551 2.42 5.96 21.18
N LYS A 552 1.96 4.83 21.72
CA LYS A 552 2.82 3.68 22.01
C LYS A 552 3.39 3.05 20.74
N LEU A 553 2.53 2.87 19.73
CA LEU A 553 2.98 2.32 18.42
C LEU A 553 4.00 3.24 17.76
N GLN A 554 3.71 4.54 17.69
CA GLN A 554 4.62 5.55 17.13
C GLN A 554 5.93 5.65 17.93
N GLY A 555 5.88 5.46 19.25
CA GLY A 555 7.03 5.45 20.14
C GLY A 555 7.98 4.25 19.97
N GLY A 556 7.73 3.38 18.98
CA GLY A 556 8.66 2.30 18.62
C GLY A 556 8.03 0.90 18.60
N LEU A 557 6.88 0.65 19.24
CA LEU A 557 6.27 -0.69 19.24
C LEU A 557 5.96 -1.18 17.83
N ILE A 558 5.60 -0.30 16.90
CA ILE A 558 5.27 -0.65 15.51
C ILE A 558 6.45 -1.30 14.76
N ASN A 559 7.69 -1.09 15.21
CA ASN A 559 8.88 -1.67 14.61
C ASN A 559 8.98 -3.18 14.87
N GLY A 560 8.25 -3.72 15.83
CA GLY A 560 8.09 -5.16 16.05
C GLY A 560 7.22 -5.87 15.01
N LEU A 561 6.64 -5.15 14.04
CA LEU A 561 5.79 -5.70 12.98
C LEU A 561 6.60 -6.00 11.72
N THR A 562 6.59 -7.26 11.30
CA THR A 562 7.05 -7.70 9.98
C THR A 562 5.86 -8.04 9.10
N ILE A 563 5.82 -7.50 7.88
CA ILE A 563 4.75 -7.75 6.90
C ILE A 563 5.30 -8.64 5.80
N ALA A 564 4.71 -9.82 5.63
CA ALA A 564 5.04 -10.78 4.60
C ALA A 564 3.91 -10.87 3.56
N SER A 565 4.28 -10.93 2.28
CA SER A 565 3.34 -11.21 1.18
C SER A 565 3.65 -12.60 0.63
N GLY A 566 2.76 -13.56 0.83
CA GLY A 566 2.97 -14.95 0.41
C GLY A 566 2.03 -15.90 1.13
N PHE A 567 2.31 -17.18 0.99
CA PHE A 567 1.48 -18.21 1.61
C PHE A 567 1.82 -18.38 3.09
N PHE A 568 0.79 -18.61 3.90
CA PHE A 568 0.93 -18.78 5.35
C PHE A 568 1.89 -19.92 5.72
N LEU A 569 1.80 -21.05 5.00
CA LEU A 569 2.63 -22.22 5.27
C LEU A 569 4.11 -21.97 4.99
N ASP A 570 4.44 -21.16 3.97
CA ASP A 570 5.83 -20.81 3.66
C ASP A 570 6.44 -19.93 4.75
N GLU A 571 5.67 -18.95 5.23
CA GLU A 571 6.12 -18.09 6.34
C GLU A 571 6.22 -18.89 7.65
N LEU A 572 5.29 -19.82 7.90
CA LEU A 572 5.35 -20.71 9.06
C LEU A 572 6.63 -21.57 9.05
N ARG A 573 7.07 -22.04 7.88
CA ARG A 573 8.33 -22.81 7.72
C ARG A 573 9.58 -21.98 7.97
N ALA A 574 9.52 -20.69 7.73
CA ALA A 574 10.69 -19.82 7.72
C ALA A 574 11.33 -19.64 9.10
N ARG A 575 10.57 -19.77 10.20
CA ARG A 575 11.05 -19.51 11.56
C ARG A 575 10.24 -20.24 12.64
N LYS A 576 10.71 -20.13 13.88
CA LYS A 576 10.00 -20.65 15.07
C LYS A 576 9.06 -19.59 15.64
N TYR A 577 7.93 -20.07 16.19
CA TYR A 577 6.91 -19.22 16.79
C TYR A 577 6.52 -19.71 18.19
N THR A 578 6.20 -18.79 19.07
CA THR A 578 5.59 -19.09 20.37
C THR A 578 4.07 -19.10 20.26
N LYS A 579 3.51 -18.31 19.37
CA LYS A 579 2.06 -18.14 19.16
C LYS A 579 1.73 -18.11 17.68
N VAL A 580 0.63 -18.76 17.30
CA VAL A 580 0.13 -18.76 15.92
C VAL A 580 -1.36 -18.51 15.91
N ILE A 581 -1.81 -17.59 15.09
CA ILE A 581 -3.23 -17.25 14.90
C ILE A 581 -3.60 -17.60 13.46
N LEU A 582 -4.35 -18.67 13.29
CA LEU A 582 -4.77 -19.14 11.98
C LEU A 582 -6.03 -18.41 11.46
N MET A 583 -6.74 -17.68 12.32
CA MET A 583 -8.05 -17.10 12.01
C MET A 583 -8.98 -18.18 11.42
N ASP A 584 -9.54 -17.99 10.24
CA ASP A 584 -10.30 -18.98 9.48
C ASP A 584 -9.55 -19.54 8.26
N HIS A 585 -8.21 -19.44 8.27
CA HIS A 585 -7.33 -19.84 7.16
C HIS A 585 -7.63 -21.23 6.60
N VAL A 586 -7.89 -22.18 7.48
CA VAL A 586 -8.13 -23.58 7.08
C VAL A 586 -9.48 -23.72 6.35
N ASP A 587 -10.46 -22.87 6.64
CA ASP A 587 -11.74 -22.83 5.96
C ASP A 587 -11.62 -22.30 4.50
N TRP A 588 -10.50 -21.62 4.18
CA TRP A 588 -10.24 -21.00 2.86
C TRP A 588 -9.49 -21.89 1.86
N LEU A 589 -9.02 -23.03 2.24
CA LEU A 589 -8.00 -23.81 1.53
C LEU A 589 -8.29 -24.21 0.07
N LYS A 590 -9.56 -24.32 -0.36
CA LYS A 590 -9.88 -24.63 -1.77
C LYS A 590 -9.73 -23.46 -2.73
N VAL A 591 -9.65 -22.24 -2.22
CA VAL A 591 -9.58 -21.02 -3.03
C VAL A 591 -8.14 -20.68 -3.40
N ILE A 592 -7.22 -20.99 -2.49
CA ILE A 592 -5.80 -20.69 -2.65
C ILE A 592 -5.14 -21.67 -3.65
N LEU A 593 -5.71 -22.86 -3.82
CA LEU A 593 -5.20 -23.91 -4.69
C LEU A 593 -6.11 -24.12 -5.92
N MET A 594 -6.44 -23.07 -6.66
CA MET A 594 -7.29 -23.12 -7.85
C MET A 594 -6.89 -24.23 -8.83
N ASP A 595 -7.88 -25.08 -9.08
CA ASP A 595 -8.01 -26.07 -10.14
C ASP A 595 -7.33 -27.46 -9.96
N HIS A 596 -8.17 -28.47 -10.05
CA HIS A 596 -7.98 -29.87 -10.39
C HIS A 596 -7.83 -30.95 -9.31
N VAL A 597 -7.79 -30.69 -7.99
CA VAL A 597 -7.65 -31.83 -7.06
C VAL A 597 -8.48 -31.70 -5.78
N ASP A 598 -9.60 -32.42 -5.72
CA ASP A 598 -10.47 -32.50 -4.51
C ASP A 598 -9.77 -33.13 -3.27
N TRP A 599 -8.65 -33.79 -3.44
CA TRP A 599 -7.84 -34.46 -2.41
C TRP A 599 -6.71 -33.62 -1.79
N LEU A 600 -6.32 -32.48 -2.40
CA LEU A 600 -5.29 -31.59 -1.84
C LEU A 600 -5.71 -30.90 -0.53
N GLY A 601 -7.01 -30.82 -0.22
CA GLY A 601 -7.50 -30.22 1.02
C GLY A 601 -7.00 -30.95 2.26
N ASP A 602 -7.04 -32.28 2.25
CA ASP A 602 -6.62 -33.10 3.40
C ASP A 602 -5.09 -33.17 3.49
N ALA A 603 -4.38 -33.26 2.36
CA ALA A 603 -2.92 -33.24 2.33
C ALA A 603 -2.37 -31.91 2.89
N TYR A 604 -2.95 -30.78 2.54
CA TYR A 604 -2.53 -29.49 3.10
C TYR A 604 -2.79 -29.40 4.61
N VAL A 605 -3.92 -29.90 5.09
CA VAL A 605 -4.23 -29.92 6.52
C VAL A 605 -3.19 -30.74 7.28
N GLN A 606 -2.80 -31.91 6.77
CA GLN A 606 -1.75 -32.74 7.34
C GLN A 606 -0.40 -32.05 7.33
N GLU A 607 -0.07 -31.40 6.21
CA GLU A 607 1.17 -30.63 6.06
C GLU A 607 1.21 -29.43 7.01
N LEU A 608 0.12 -28.67 7.14
CA LEU A 608 -0.01 -27.57 8.09
C LEU A 608 0.16 -28.06 9.53
N ALA A 609 -0.53 -29.16 9.91
CA ALA A 609 -0.44 -29.72 11.24
C ALA A 609 0.99 -30.21 11.56
N ALA A 610 1.65 -30.87 10.60
CA ALA A 610 3.05 -31.32 10.73
C ALA A 610 4.01 -30.10 10.84
N THR A 611 3.79 -29.06 10.04
CA THR A 611 4.62 -27.83 10.08
C THR A 611 4.41 -27.06 11.39
N LEU A 612 3.18 -26.94 11.88
CA LEU A 612 2.89 -26.38 13.20
C LEU A 612 3.64 -27.16 14.29
N ALA A 613 3.62 -28.50 14.22
CA ALA A 613 4.35 -29.35 15.15
C ALA A 613 5.88 -29.16 15.10
N GLN A 614 6.41 -28.75 13.98
CA GLN A 614 7.84 -28.47 13.83
C GLN A 614 8.19 -27.03 14.27
N GLN A 615 7.37 -26.05 13.93
CA GLN A 615 7.73 -24.63 14.06
C GLN A 615 7.19 -23.96 15.33
N VAL A 616 6.10 -24.46 15.92
CA VAL A 616 5.61 -23.93 17.20
C VAL A 616 6.44 -24.52 18.34
N LEU A 617 6.95 -23.66 19.22
CA LEU A 617 7.76 -24.08 20.37
C LEU A 617 6.94 -24.91 21.38
N PRO A 618 7.57 -25.82 22.17
CA PRO A 618 6.87 -26.51 23.26
C PRO A 618 6.19 -25.53 24.20
N GLY A 619 4.92 -25.81 24.55
CA GLY A 619 4.09 -24.87 25.32
C GLY A 619 3.50 -23.72 24.50
N GLY A 620 3.89 -23.56 23.23
CA GLY A 620 3.34 -22.55 22.33
C GLY A 620 1.86 -22.79 22.03
N ILE A 621 1.16 -21.72 21.69
CA ILE A 621 -0.30 -21.71 21.51
C ILE A 621 -0.65 -21.44 20.06
N VAL A 622 -1.60 -22.23 19.55
CA VAL A 622 -2.25 -22.01 18.25
C VAL A 622 -3.73 -21.77 18.48
N ILE A 623 -4.29 -20.72 17.90
CA ILE A 623 -5.74 -20.45 17.95
C ILE A 623 -6.33 -20.33 16.55
N TRP A 624 -7.60 -20.71 16.42
CA TRP A 624 -8.36 -20.53 15.19
C TRP A 624 -9.85 -20.42 15.43
N ARG A 625 -10.54 -19.85 14.46
CA ARG A 625 -11.99 -19.84 14.35
C ARG A 625 -12.44 -20.67 13.15
N SER A 626 -13.66 -21.20 13.19
CA SER A 626 -14.24 -21.93 12.07
C SER A 626 -15.72 -21.62 11.90
N ALA A 627 -16.17 -21.68 10.65
CA ALA A 627 -17.57 -21.61 10.29
C ALA A 627 -18.34 -22.91 10.69
N SER A 628 -17.63 -24.02 10.95
CA SER A 628 -18.19 -25.27 11.45
C SER A 628 -18.20 -25.31 12.99
N LEU A 629 -19.21 -25.97 13.57
CA LEU A 629 -19.28 -26.28 15.01
C LEU A 629 -18.17 -27.27 15.43
N SER A 630 -17.77 -28.17 14.54
CA SER A 630 -16.76 -29.20 14.77
C SER A 630 -15.90 -29.42 13.53
N PRO A 631 -14.93 -28.53 13.27
CA PRO A 631 -14.11 -28.60 12.07
C PRO A 631 -13.24 -29.87 12.07
N PRO A 632 -13.22 -30.65 10.95
CA PRO A 632 -12.51 -31.93 10.89
C PRO A 632 -11.00 -31.81 11.08
N TYR A 633 -10.40 -30.69 10.74
CA TYR A 633 -8.97 -30.44 10.86
C TYR A 633 -8.49 -30.27 12.33
N ALA A 634 -9.39 -30.07 13.28
CA ALA A 634 -9.02 -30.02 14.69
C ALA A 634 -8.37 -31.35 15.17
N GLN A 635 -8.81 -32.49 14.63
CA GLN A 635 -8.23 -33.80 14.92
C GLN A 635 -6.80 -33.92 14.36
N ALA A 636 -6.55 -33.44 13.13
CA ALA A 636 -5.22 -33.47 12.52
C ALA A 636 -4.19 -32.69 13.35
N ILE A 637 -4.59 -31.54 13.90
CA ILE A 637 -3.74 -30.75 14.81
C ILE A 637 -3.50 -31.49 16.13
N ALA A 638 -4.51 -32.18 16.67
CA ALA A 638 -4.35 -32.97 17.87
C ALA A 638 -3.37 -34.18 17.66
N ASP A 639 -3.49 -34.87 16.53
CA ASP A 639 -2.64 -35.98 16.13
C ASP A 639 -1.19 -35.56 15.91
N ALA A 640 -0.98 -34.32 15.49
CA ALA A 640 0.35 -33.68 15.32
C ALA A 640 1.02 -33.33 16.69
N GLY A 641 0.40 -33.65 17.82
CA GLY A 641 1.01 -33.51 19.16
C GLY A 641 0.60 -32.23 19.89
N PHE A 642 -0.58 -31.70 19.61
CA PHE A 642 -1.16 -30.59 20.35
C PHE A 642 -2.26 -31.07 21.30
N ALA A 643 -2.45 -30.36 22.42
CA ALA A 643 -3.63 -30.47 23.26
C ALA A 643 -4.68 -29.51 22.74
N VAL A 644 -5.68 -30.02 22.02
CA VAL A 644 -6.73 -29.22 21.39
C VAL A 644 -7.91 -29.05 22.31
N THR A 645 -8.41 -27.82 22.49
CA THR A 645 -9.59 -27.50 23.30
C THR A 645 -10.52 -26.60 22.50
N CYS A 646 -11.80 -26.96 22.41
CA CYS A 646 -12.82 -26.04 21.93
C CYS A 646 -13.18 -25.09 23.07
N LEU A 647 -12.93 -23.81 22.88
CA LEU A 647 -13.16 -22.77 23.89
C LEU A 647 -14.61 -22.32 23.92
N GLN A 648 -15.24 -22.24 22.75
CA GLN A 648 -16.62 -21.77 22.63
C GLN A 648 -17.25 -22.28 21.32
N ARG A 649 -18.55 -22.54 21.36
CA ARG A 649 -19.37 -22.84 20.18
C ARG A 649 -20.56 -21.88 20.10
N ALA A 650 -21.00 -21.59 18.89
CA ALA A 650 -22.18 -20.78 18.65
C ALA A 650 -23.50 -21.46 19.12
N SER A 651 -23.49 -22.77 19.33
CA SER A 651 -24.57 -23.50 20.04
C SER A 651 -24.72 -23.08 21.49
N ASP A 652 -23.66 -22.58 22.12
CA ASP A 652 -23.62 -22.21 23.53
C ASP A 652 -24.07 -20.74 23.74
N GLY A 653 -24.34 -20.01 22.66
CA GLY A 653 -24.82 -18.64 22.68
C GLY A 653 -24.00 -17.66 21.86
N TYR A 654 -24.04 -16.40 22.24
CA TYR A 654 -23.30 -15.32 21.58
C TYR A 654 -21.79 -15.52 21.69
N MET A 655 -21.08 -15.45 20.56
CA MET A 655 -19.66 -15.75 20.48
C MET A 655 -18.78 -14.56 20.87
N ASP A 656 -18.85 -13.51 20.08
CA ASP A 656 -18.04 -12.31 20.20
C ASP A 656 -18.67 -11.12 19.44
N ARG A 657 -18.01 -9.96 19.38
CA ARG A 657 -18.53 -8.76 18.72
C ARG A 657 -18.66 -8.91 17.20
N VAL A 658 -18.06 -9.89 16.58
CA VAL A 658 -18.22 -10.23 15.15
C VAL A 658 -19.28 -11.27 14.93
N ASN A 659 -19.34 -12.30 15.78
CA ASN A 659 -20.35 -13.36 15.83
C ASN A 659 -20.58 -14.12 14.52
N MET A 660 -19.55 -14.13 13.65
CA MET A 660 -19.64 -14.76 12.31
C MET A 660 -19.19 -16.23 12.33
N TYR A 661 -18.46 -16.67 13.34
CA TYR A 661 -17.92 -18.02 13.42
C TYR A 661 -18.79 -18.93 14.27
N SER A 662 -18.76 -20.25 13.98
CA SER A 662 -19.49 -21.26 14.73
C SER A 662 -18.69 -21.84 15.89
N SER A 663 -17.37 -21.77 15.84
CA SER A 663 -16.50 -22.28 16.91
C SER A 663 -15.19 -21.53 17.04
N PHE A 664 -14.62 -21.57 18.26
CA PHE A 664 -13.32 -21.00 18.60
C PHE A 664 -12.49 -22.05 19.34
N TYR A 665 -11.29 -22.30 18.86
CA TYR A 665 -10.40 -23.34 19.34
C TYR A 665 -9.04 -22.80 19.77
N MET A 666 -8.45 -23.53 20.74
CA MET A 666 -7.05 -23.35 21.15
C MET A 666 -6.35 -24.71 21.16
N ALA A 667 -5.12 -24.71 20.69
CA ALA A 667 -4.22 -25.86 20.76
C ALA A 667 -2.91 -25.49 21.44
N VAL A 668 -2.45 -26.26 22.38
CA VAL A 668 -1.18 -26.07 23.10
C VAL A 668 -0.20 -27.16 22.68
N ARG A 669 0.98 -26.77 22.22
CA ARG A 669 2.03 -27.70 21.83
C ARG A 669 2.52 -28.47 23.06
N LYS A 670 2.35 -29.82 23.05
CA LYS A 670 2.82 -30.68 24.13
C LYS A 670 4.34 -30.63 24.24
N SER A 671 4.88 -30.54 25.45
CA SER A 671 6.31 -30.81 25.68
C SER A 671 6.59 -32.26 25.33
N LYS A 672 7.67 -32.54 24.61
CA LYS A 672 8.16 -33.92 24.54
C LYS A 672 8.46 -34.33 25.99
N THR A 673 7.67 -35.21 26.59
CA THR A 673 8.09 -35.87 27.79
C THR A 673 9.41 -36.56 27.49
N ALA A 674 10.46 -36.16 28.25
CA ALA A 674 11.80 -36.74 28.16
C ALA A 674 11.76 -38.24 28.41
#